data_7671a49d2cdf7aad0a8572a0134e53f1
#
_entry.id   7671a49d2cdf7aad0a8572a0134e53f1
#
_cell.length_a   1.000
_cell.length_b   1.000
_cell.length_c   1.000
_cell.angle_alpha   90.00
_cell.angle_beta   90.00
_cell.angle_gamma   90.00
#
_symmetry.space_group_name_H-M   'P 1'
#
loop_
_entity.id
_entity.type
_entity.pdbx_description
1 polymer ?
#
loop_
_entity_poly.entity_id
_entity_poly.type
_entity_poly.pdbx_seq_one_letter_code
_entity_poly.pdbx_strand_id
1 'polypeptide(L)'
;MHQRSWKTLIAGGAALAAGLTMTALGAPAHAAGVPGITSEARAQDEVMNYAVNLTADASHYDFNAAVSKASENGVVLAQYPEFNTFFVQSVKAAFAPTLGKSLVDSGISYQSIGPTRYKTVTGSEVRTEQPQATASEANAVADAAGTRSTGLSAASQLNDFTPDEGDANAWGLAAVGALEAQQVDVSLENVTVGVMDTGIDPDHKDLKEHLDASRSVGCQINGIPSQNPADWKDDHYHGTHVAGTIAAAHNAYGVDGVAPSATIVAIKTSNEAGSFYPEYVACAFDWAAEHDIDVTNSSYYMDPYAFWMPTEGSQAAGLEAASRAIRYAKNHGVVNIAAEGNDNDDHDNPTIDKASPNDVEGAAVERNVAGGIDVPAMVNDSVVSVASVALPTGTDPSIAKLERSKFSNYGKNSVDVAAPGSRIWSTLPTWKKDPPFGYLSGTSMASPHAAGVAALIKQIHPDYTPDQTIALLKKQAGYTYDRLAAPEDGKEYRGAGLVNALAAVLKDQPQPVLGSLEYSHDGVTDWRPLADASVSGTVYVRTTVSGPVTKASLKVGDKEAVTGTGTGAFQGNEVTLVAGPYNATDLIGDAPHVEVTVTAEGRNKDARADDDVKDSIHFHVDESLRAGGAWTNSADGWKYCYNDGYCARSKYVTIDGSTYYFNGDAVMATGWVTFDAAWHWMTPSGRMATGWTKVDGSWYYLDPATGAMATGWANVDGSWYYLNGNGSMATGWANVDGSWYYLNGNGSMATGWTAVNGKWYYLTGNGAMAIGWVNDGGTWYYLDASGKMVTGWVSIDGKRYHFASSGAWLG
;
A
#
# COMPACT_ATOMS: atom_id res chain seq x y z
N MET A 1 -3.52 -32.77 34.21
CA MET A 1 -2.75 -33.50 33.17
C MET A 1 -3.34 -33.22 31.82
N HIS A 2 -2.48 -32.85 30.89
CA HIS A 2 -2.70 -32.53 29.47
C HIS A 2 -3.24 -31.15 29.11
N GLN A 3 -2.27 -30.26 28.88
CA GLN A 3 -2.38 -29.06 28.06
C GLN A 3 -2.69 -29.44 26.60
N ARG A 4 -3.61 -28.70 25.96
CA ARG A 4 -3.64 -28.53 24.50
C ARG A 4 -3.81 -27.07 24.16
N SER A 5 -2.79 -26.54 23.53
CA SER A 5 -2.69 -25.19 22.97
C SER A 5 -3.67 -24.99 21.81
N TRP A 6 -4.37 -23.88 21.81
CA TRP A 6 -5.17 -23.41 20.68
C TRP A 6 -4.32 -22.46 19.85
N LYS A 7 -4.10 -22.82 18.61
CA LYS A 7 -3.54 -21.95 17.60
C LYS A 7 -4.69 -21.21 16.89
N THR A 8 -4.62 -19.91 16.94
CA THR A 8 -5.50 -18.98 16.23
C THR A 8 -5.28 -19.12 14.72
N LEU A 9 -6.35 -19.39 13.95
CA LEU A 9 -6.34 -19.29 12.49
C LEU A 9 -6.67 -17.85 12.12
N ILE A 10 -5.71 -17.16 11.55
CA ILE A 10 -5.94 -15.92 10.79
C ILE A 10 -6.30 -16.33 9.37
N ALA A 11 -7.48 -15.95 8.91
CA ALA A 11 -7.91 -16.14 7.54
C ALA A 11 -7.18 -15.13 6.65
N GLY A 12 -6.24 -15.62 5.83
CA GLY A 12 -5.58 -14.82 4.82
C GLY A 12 -6.39 -14.79 3.54
N GLY A 13 -6.73 -13.57 3.08
CA GLY A 13 -7.25 -13.34 1.73
C GLY A 13 -6.18 -13.67 0.69
N ALA A 14 -6.51 -14.54 -0.25
CA ALA A 14 -5.63 -14.93 -1.35
C ALA A 14 -5.63 -13.82 -2.41
N ALA A 15 -4.55 -13.04 -2.47
CA ALA A 15 -4.22 -12.29 -3.66
C ALA A 15 -3.61 -13.24 -4.69
N LEU A 16 -4.17 -13.26 -5.91
CA LEU A 16 -3.56 -13.96 -7.04
C LEU A 16 -2.24 -13.24 -7.39
N ALA A 17 -1.13 -13.81 -6.98
CA ALA A 17 0.16 -13.51 -7.55
C ALA A 17 0.29 -14.31 -8.85
N ALA A 18 0.26 -13.63 -9.98
CA ALA A 18 0.74 -14.20 -11.24
C ALA A 18 2.25 -14.38 -11.09
N GLY A 19 2.65 -15.61 -10.80
CA GLY A 19 4.06 -15.98 -10.71
C GLY A 19 4.71 -15.91 -12.09
N LEU A 20 5.44 -14.85 -12.38
CA LEU A 20 6.58 -14.96 -13.27
C LEU A 20 7.68 -15.66 -12.47
N THR A 21 7.84 -16.93 -12.73
CA THR A 21 9.04 -17.67 -12.35
C THR A 21 10.20 -17.05 -13.10
N MET A 22 10.89 -16.09 -12.47
CA MET A 22 12.28 -15.86 -12.80
C MET A 22 13.02 -17.13 -12.38
N THR A 23 13.38 -17.93 -13.37
CA THR A 23 14.39 -18.95 -13.18
C THR A 23 15.61 -18.26 -12.60
N ALA A 24 15.91 -18.58 -11.34
CA ALA A 24 17.20 -18.26 -10.78
C ALA A 24 18.25 -18.80 -11.76
N LEU A 25 18.89 -17.90 -12.50
CA LEU A 25 20.11 -18.18 -13.21
C LEU A 25 21.12 -18.55 -12.13
N GLY A 26 21.34 -19.85 -11.98
CA GLY A 26 22.35 -20.38 -11.11
C GLY A 26 23.67 -19.67 -11.45
N ALA A 27 24.26 -19.07 -10.44
CA ALA A 27 25.59 -18.53 -10.52
C ALA A 27 26.53 -19.63 -11.04
N PRO A 28 27.26 -19.42 -12.12
CA PRO A 28 28.35 -20.30 -12.45
C PRO A 28 29.45 -19.97 -11.44
N ALA A 29 29.62 -20.81 -10.45
CA ALA A 29 30.92 -20.95 -9.81
C ALA A 29 31.90 -21.48 -10.87
N HIS A 30 32.66 -20.56 -11.45
CA HIS A 30 34.01 -20.77 -11.95
C HIS A 30 34.49 -19.46 -12.53
N ALA A 31 35.65 -19.00 -12.05
CA ALA A 31 36.47 -18.00 -12.69
C ALA A 31 36.98 -18.52 -14.05
N ALA A 32 36.12 -18.48 -15.06
CA ALA A 32 36.51 -18.49 -16.43
C ALA A 32 36.68 -17.04 -16.83
N GLY A 33 37.89 -16.67 -17.27
CA GLY A 33 38.26 -15.31 -17.56
C GLY A 33 37.18 -14.55 -18.33
N VAL A 34 36.82 -13.40 -17.78
CA VAL A 34 35.90 -12.45 -18.41
C VAL A 34 36.58 -11.98 -19.71
N PRO A 35 36.00 -12.23 -20.88
CA PRO A 35 36.54 -11.69 -22.13
C PRO A 35 36.27 -10.20 -22.15
N GLY A 36 37.34 -9.40 -22.21
CA GLY A 36 37.29 -8.04 -22.66
C GLY A 36 37.23 -6.94 -21.61
N ILE A 37 38.13 -6.98 -20.61
CA ILE A 37 38.66 -5.72 -20.07
C ILE A 37 39.73 -5.28 -21.03
N THR A 38 39.36 -4.55 -22.07
CA THR A 38 40.35 -3.67 -22.73
C THR A 38 40.66 -2.61 -21.70
N SER A 39 41.79 -2.77 -20.99
CA SER A 39 42.40 -1.68 -20.27
C SER A 39 42.69 -0.60 -21.31
N GLU A 40 41.86 0.44 -21.41
CA GLU A 40 42.34 1.67 -21.98
C GLU A 40 43.55 2.04 -21.13
N ALA A 41 44.70 2.20 -21.78
CA ALA A 41 45.96 2.50 -21.13
C ALA A 41 45.83 3.91 -20.50
N ARG A 42 45.50 3.95 -19.23
CA ARG A 42 45.49 5.19 -18.43
C ARG A 42 46.93 5.61 -18.24
N ALA A 43 47.19 6.89 -18.26
CA ALA A 43 48.46 7.44 -17.89
C ALA A 43 48.85 7.02 -16.47
N GLN A 44 50.12 6.83 -16.19
CA GLN A 44 50.58 6.62 -14.81
C GLN A 44 50.22 7.86 -14.00
N ASP A 45 49.66 7.64 -12.77
CA ASP A 45 49.26 8.64 -11.78
C ASP A 45 47.82 9.23 -11.89
N GLU A 46 46.95 8.67 -12.71
CA GLU A 46 45.53 9.02 -12.74
C GLU A 46 44.76 8.36 -11.58
N VAL A 47 44.13 9.18 -10.75
CA VAL A 47 43.31 8.73 -9.58
C VAL A 47 41.90 8.34 -10.01
N MET A 48 41.43 7.19 -9.56
CA MET A 48 40.07 6.68 -9.84
C MET A 48 39.45 6.08 -8.61
N ASN A 49 38.14 6.28 -8.48
CA ASN A 49 37.31 5.59 -7.48
C ASN A 49 36.77 4.28 -8.05
N TYR A 50 36.72 3.26 -7.21
CA TYR A 50 36.24 1.92 -7.53
C TYR A 50 35.23 1.47 -6.52
N ALA A 51 34.18 0.82 -6.98
CA ALA A 51 33.30 0.02 -6.14
C ALA A 51 33.81 -1.42 -6.06
N VAL A 52 33.69 -2.00 -4.88
CA VAL A 52 34.03 -3.39 -4.60
C VAL A 52 32.83 -4.03 -3.92
N ASN A 53 32.20 -4.98 -4.60
CA ASN A 53 31.02 -5.70 -4.11
C ASN A 53 31.41 -7.16 -3.84
N LEU A 54 31.39 -7.57 -2.59
CA LEU A 54 31.54 -8.97 -2.25
C LEU A 54 30.26 -9.76 -2.54
N THR A 55 30.32 -11.08 -2.49
CA THR A 55 29.10 -11.89 -2.59
C THR A 55 28.16 -11.60 -1.41
N ALA A 56 26.86 -11.79 -1.59
CA ALA A 56 25.85 -11.47 -0.57
C ALA A 56 26.01 -12.27 0.72
N ASP A 57 26.64 -13.45 0.67
CA ASP A 57 26.93 -14.33 1.78
C ASP A 57 28.31 -14.11 2.42
N ALA A 58 29.03 -13.05 2.00
CA ALA A 58 30.34 -12.75 2.59
C ALA A 58 30.21 -12.43 4.08
N SER A 59 31.08 -13.05 4.89
CA SER A 59 31.11 -12.81 6.32
C SER A 59 31.78 -11.47 6.66
N HIS A 60 31.53 -10.92 7.85
CA HIS A 60 32.27 -9.75 8.35
C HIS A 60 33.79 -9.96 8.38
N TYR A 61 34.23 -11.20 8.58
CA TYR A 61 35.65 -11.53 8.51
C TYR A 61 36.18 -11.37 7.07
N ASP A 62 35.47 -11.90 6.08
CA ASP A 62 35.80 -11.78 4.66
C ASP A 62 35.77 -10.33 4.20
N PHE A 63 34.76 -9.56 4.67
CA PHE A 63 34.64 -8.14 4.40
C PHE A 63 35.88 -7.38 4.89
N ASN A 64 36.23 -7.52 6.16
CA ASN A 64 37.38 -6.85 6.76
C ASN A 64 38.71 -7.28 6.10
N ALA A 65 38.84 -8.56 5.73
CA ALA A 65 39.99 -9.06 5.02
C ALA A 65 40.07 -8.48 3.59
N ALA A 66 38.92 -8.33 2.90
CA ALA A 66 38.86 -7.68 1.58
C ALA A 66 39.24 -6.20 1.64
N VAL A 67 38.73 -5.48 2.64
CA VAL A 67 39.09 -4.07 2.90
C VAL A 67 40.60 -3.95 3.17
N SER A 68 41.18 -4.82 3.97
CA SER A 68 42.61 -4.85 4.25
C SER A 68 43.43 -5.09 2.97
N LYS A 69 43.00 -6.01 2.08
CA LYS A 69 43.62 -6.26 0.79
C LYS A 69 43.55 -5.08 -0.18
N ALA A 70 42.41 -4.38 -0.18
CA ALA A 70 42.20 -3.20 -0.99
C ALA A 70 43.13 -2.05 -0.54
N SER A 71 43.30 -1.86 0.79
CA SER A 71 44.15 -0.83 1.37
C SER A 71 45.67 -0.98 1.03
N GLU A 72 46.11 -2.18 0.64
CA GLU A 72 47.46 -2.40 0.13
C GLU A 72 47.69 -1.71 -1.24
N ASN A 73 46.62 -1.40 -1.95
CA ASN A 73 46.68 -0.93 -3.35
C ASN A 73 45.89 0.38 -3.59
N GLY A 74 45.29 0.96 -2.55
CA GLY A 74 44.50 2.20 -2.65
C GLY A 74 44.10 2.71 -1.29
N VAL A 75 43.37 3.85 -1.28
CA VAL A 75 42.77 4.43 -0.09
C VAL A 75 41.31 3.98 -0.02
N VAL A 76 40.93 3.27 1.01
CA VAL A 76 39.52 2.89 1.27
C VAL A 76 38.76 4.13 1.69
N LEU A 77 37.72 4.51 0.96
CA LEU A 77 36.94 5.74 1.14
C LEU A 77 35.79 5.57 2.10
N ALA A 78 34.92 4.60 1.79
CA ALA A 78 33.73 4.28 2.56
C ALA A 78 33.51 2.76 2.62
N GLN A 79 32.87 2.28 3.68
CA GLN A 79 32.67 0.86 3.96
C GLN A 79 31.22 0.64 4.41
N TYR A 80 30.56 -0.31 3.77
CA TYR A 80 29.17 -0.69 4.02
C TYR A 80 29.10 -2.22 4.21
N PRO A 81 29.51 -2.73 5.38
CA PRO A 81 29.48 -4.15 5.68
C PRO A 81 28.06 -4.72 5.66
N GLU A 82 27.02 -3.89 5.89
CA GLU A 82 25.61 -4.24 5.96
C GLU A 82 25.11 -4.81 4.62
N PHE A 83 25.65 -4.32 3.51
CA PHE A 83 25.33 -4.81 2.17
C PHE A 83 26.58 -5.24 1.37
N ASN A 84 27.68 -5.56 2.08
CA ASN A 84 28.90 -6.16 1.51
C ASN A 84 29.53 -5.34 0.36
N THR A 85 29.57 -4.00 0.53
CA THR A 85 30.11 -3.07 -0.47
C THR A 85 31.05 -2.08 0.19
N PHE A 86 32.15 -1.72 -0.50
CA PHE A 86 33.04 -0.63 -0.09
C PHE A 86 33.65 0.08 -1.30
N PHE A 87 34.11 1.30 -1.09
CA PHE A 87 34.71 2.13 -2.14
C PHE A 87 36.17 2.39 -1.87
N VAL A 88 36.97 2.39 -2.96
CA VAL A 88 38.41 2.54 -2.88
C VAL A 88 38.87 3.53 -3.94
N GLN A 89 39.74 4.43 -3.57
CA GLN A 89 40.48 5.31 -4.51
C GLN A 89 41.85 4.75 -4.79
N SER A 90 42.25 4.63 -6.07
CA SER A 90 43.54 4.11 -6.44
C SER A 90 44.12 4.81 -7.69
N VAL A 91 45.44 4.96 -7.71
CA VAL A 91 46.20 5.42 -8.87
C VAL A 91 46.61 4.26 -9.78
N LYS A 92 46.36 3.00 -9.38
CA LYS A 92 46.79 1.82 -10.13
C LYS A 92 45.80 1.52 -11.25
N ALA A 93 46.18 1.65 -12.49
CA ALA A 93 45.35 1.33 -13.65
C ALA A 93 44.82 -0.12 -13.65
N ALA A 94 45.58 -1.06 -13.10
CA ALA A 94 45.18 -2.46 -12.93
C ALA A 94 44.59 -2.78 -11.54
N PHE A 95 44.02 -1.81 -10.82
CA PHE A 95 43.53 -2.02 -9.47
C PHE A 95 42.49 -3.15 -9.40
N ALA A 96 41.44 -3.11 -10.22
CA ALA A 96 40.33 -4.08 -10.16
C ALA A 96 40.81 -5.53 -10.42
N PRO A 97 41.55 -5.84 -11.49
CA PRO A 97 42.06 -7.20 -11.70
C PRO A 97 43.10 -7.63 -10.64
N THR A 98 43.89 -6.69 -10.09
CA THR A 98 44.87 -6.99 -9.04
C THR A 98 44.17 -7.36 -7.72
N LEU A 99 43.20 -6.54 -7.31
CA LEU A 99 42.44 -6.81 -6.12
C LEU A 99 41.62 -8.11 -6.28
N GLY A 100 40.93 -8.28 -7.40
CA GLY A 100 40.14 -9.49 -7.65
C GLY A 100 40.96 -10.76 -7.54
N LYS A 101 42.17 -10.76 -8.12
CA LYS A 101 43.11 -11.89 -7.96
C LYS A 101 43.50 -12.10 -6.48
N SER A 102 43.83 -11.02 -5.76
CA SER A 102 44.23 -11.10 -4.34
C SER A 102 43.14 -11.64 -3.47
N LEU A 103 41.85 -11.28 -3.73
CA LEU A 103 40.68 -11.80 -3.01
C LEU A 103 40.50 -13.31 -3.26
N VAL A 104 40.53 -13.73 -4.52
CA VAL A 104 40.41 -15.13 -4.90
C VAL A 104 41.56 -15.97 -4.31
N ASP A 105 42.80 -15.50 -4.39
CA ASP A 105 43.97 -16.17 -3.78
C ASP A 105 43.83 -16.28 -2.24
N SER A 106 43.05 -15.43 -1.62
CA SER A 106 42.72 -15.44 -0.19
C SER A 106 41.44 -16.19 0.17
N GLY A 107 40.77 -16.80 -0.80
CA GLY A 107 39.49 -17.51 -0.62
C GLY A 107 38.28 -16.63 -0.42
N ILE A 108 38.37 -15.33 -0.75
CA ILE A 108 37.27 -14.36 -0.61
C ILE A 108 36.56 -14.23 -1.94
N SER A 109 35.25 -14.47 -1.94
CA SER A 109 34.38 -14.34 -3.11
C SER A 109 33.90 -12.91 -3.27
N TYR A 110 33.90 -12.43 -4.51
CA TYR A 110 33.34 -11.13 -4.85
C TYR A 110 32.42 -11.23 -6.08
N GLN A 111 31.46 -10.30 -6.17
CA GLN A 111 30.53 -10.23 -7.29
C GLN A 111 31.08 -9.32 -8.41
N SER A 112 31.58 -8.14 -8.03
CA SER A 112 32.09 -7.17 -9.01
C SER A 112 33.13 -6.22 -8.39
N ILE A 113 34.08 -5.79 -9.19
CA ILE A 113 35.03 -4.72 -8.87
C ILE A 113 35.20 -3.88 -10.13
N GLY A 114 34.98 -2.56 -10.06
CA GLY A 114 35.09 -1.67 -11.21
C GLY A 114 35.04 -0.20 -10.84
N PRO A 115 35.41 0.69 -11.79
CA PRO A 115 35.35 2.12 -11.57
C PRO A 115 33.91 2.63 -11.39
N THR A 116 33.75 3.72 -10.65
CA THR A 116 32.46 4.35 -10.42
C THR A 116 32.14 5.52 -11.34
N ARG A 117 33.16 5.98 -12.10
CA ARG A 117 33.07 7.14 -13.00
C ARG A 117 33.98 6.94 -14.20
N TYR A 118 33.78 7.71 -15.26
CA TYR A 118 34.64 7.74 -16.42
C TYR A 118 35.77 8.76 -16.24
N LYS A 119 35.50 9.92 -15.66
CA LYS A 119 36.43 10.99 -15.31
C LYS A 119 37.36 10.58 -14.16
N THR A 120 38.63 10.94 -14.28
CA THR A 120 39.61 10.79 -13.19
C THR A 120 39.31 11.76 -12.03
N VAL A 121 39.61 11.31 -10.83
CA VAL A 121 39.44 12.11 -9.61
C VAL A 121 40.53 13.16 -9.50
N THR A 122 40.16 14.40 -9.23
CA THR A 122 41.11 15.52 -9.14
C THR A 122 40.78 16.44 -7.96
N GLY A 123 41.71 17.30 -7.62
CA GLY A 123 41.51 18.38 -6.62
C GLY A 123 41.24 17.86 -5.20
N SER A 124 40.24 18.43 -4.56
CA SER A 124 39.87 18.13 -3.16
C SER A 124 39.34 16.71 -2.92
N GLU A 125 38.95 16.01 -3.98
CA GLU A 125 38.49 14.61 -3.86
C GLU A 125 39.66 13.61 -3.81
N VAL A 126 40.90 13.99 -4.14
CA VAL A 126 42.05 13.10 -4.06
C VAL A 126 42.43 12.85 -2.61
N ARG A 127 42.49 11.58 -2.20
CA ARG A 127 42.90 11.13 -0.86
C ARG A 127 44.28 10.48 -0.94
N THR A 128 45.15 10.87 -0.04
CA THR A 128 46.50 10.31 0.09
C THR A 128 46.67 9.44 1.32
N GLU A 129 45.73 9.54 2.27
CA GLU A 129 45.77 8.81 3.54
C GLU A 129 44.43 8.17 3.78
N GLN A 130 44.41 7.06 4.54
CA GLN A 130 43.21 6.41 4.97
C GLN A 130 42.36 7.40 5.84
N PRO A 131 41.04 7.49 5.63
CA PRO A 131 40.16 8.23 6.55
C PRO A 131 40.41 7.74 7.98
N GLN A 132 40.69 8.62 8.91
CA GLN A 132 40.71 8.25 10.32
C GLN A 132 39.25 8.15 10.80
N ALA A 133 38.85 6.98 11.29
CA ALA A 133 37.60 6.85 11.99
C ALA A 133 37.63 7.81 13.19
N THR A 134 36.83 8.86 13.14
CA THR A 134 36.66 9.76 14.28
C THR A 134 35.88 9.01 15.34
N ALA A 135 36.41 8.95 16.58
CA ALA A 135 35.83 8.22 17.69
C ALA A 135 34.42 8.68 18.12
N SER A 136 33.79 9.60 17.38
CA SER A 136 32.41 10.02 17.56
C SER A 136 31.37 9.09 16.92
N GLU A 137 31.76 8.29 15.94
CA GLU A 137 30.81 7.40 15.22
C GLU A 137 30.57 6.06 15.94
N ALA A 138 31.52 5.59 16.76
CA ALA A 138 31.36 4.35 17.53
C ALA A 138 30.49 4.49 18.80
N ASN A 139 30.19 5.70 19.26
CA ASN A 139 29.38 5.94 20.45
C ASN A 139 27.95 6.42 20.15
N ALA A 140 27.63 6.75 18.91
CA ALA A 140 26.28 7.19 18.53
C ALA A 140 25.28 6.02 18.38
N VAL A 141 25.79 4.81 18.17
CA VAL A 141 24.93 3.61 17.99
C VAL A 141 24.42 3.03 19.32
N ALA A 142 24.98 3.41 20.46
CA ALA A 142 24.59 2.86 21.76
C ALA A 142 23.47 3.63 22.50
N ASP A 143 23.15 4.85 22.11
CA ASP A 143 22.17 5.71 22.81
C ASP A 143 20.91 6.05 21.99
N ALA A 144 20.81 5.61 20.73
CA ALA A 144 19.63 5.85 19.88
C ALA A 144 18.44 4.89 20.14
N ALA A 145 18.50 4.07 21.20
CA ALA A 145 17.32 3.39 21.77
C ALA A 145 16.56 4.33 22.74
N GLY A 146 16.65 5.62 22.52
CA GLY A 146 15.90 6.66 23.22
C GLY A 146 14.55 6.87 22.58
N THR A 147 13.52 6.37 23.27
CA THR A 147 12.12 6.82 23.24
C THR A 147 11.82 7.88 22.17
N ARG A 148 11.04 7.47 21.13
CA ARG A 148 10.32 8.42 20.29
C ARG A 148 9.72 9.47 21.18
N SER A 149 10.24 10.68 21.10
CA SER A 149 9.65 11.84 21.74
C SER A 149 8.29 12.04 21.07
N THR A 150 7.23 11.71 21.78
CA THR A 150 5.87 12.13 21.46
C THR A 150 5.77 13.63 21.72
N GLY A 151 6.45 14.39 20.89
CA GLY A 151 6.21 15.81 20.76
C GLY A 151 4.95 15.98 19.94
N LEU A 152 3.81 15.99 20.62
CA LEU A 152 2.59 16.56 20.07
C LEU A 152 2.91 18.02 19.71
N SER A 153 3.24 18.29 18.46
CA SER A 153 3.09 19.62 17.93
C SER A 153 1.60 19.94 18.04
N ALA A 154 1.28 21.02 18.72
CA ALA A 154 -0.09 21.49 18.85
C ALA A 154 -0.71 21.52 17.44
N ALA A 155 -1.80 20.76 17.24
CA ALA A 155 -2.59 20.84 16.03
C ALA A 155 -2.97 22.32 15.84
N SER A 156 -2.40 22.95 14.83
CA SER A 156 -2.89 24.25 14.39
C SER A 156 -4.31 23.99 13.88
N GLN A 157 -5.28 24.56 14.58
CA GLN A 157 -6.67 24.53 14.12
C GLN A 157 -6.73 25.38 12.85
N LEU A 158 -6.76 24.74 11.69
CA LEU A 158 -6.94 25.37 10.39
C LEU A 158 -8.43 25.74 10.19
N ASN A 159 -8.95 26.66 11.00
CA ASN A 159 -10.31 27.14 10.81
C ASN A 159 -10.44 28.23 9.74
N ASP A 160 -9.31 28.80 9.28
CA ASP A 160 -9.30 29.83 8.21
C ASP A 160 -8.07 29.54 7.30
N PHE A 161 -8.20 28.52 6.42
CA PHE A 161 -7.18 28.26 5.40
C PHE A 161 -7.08 29.44 4.44
N THR A 162 -5.91 30.07 4.38
CA THR A 162 -5.59 31.10 3.40
C THR A 162 -4.36 30.63 2.63
N PRO A 163 -4.48 30.33 1.30
CA PRO A 163 -3.34 29.93 0.47
C PRO A 163 -2.19 30.95 0.58
N ASP A 164 -0.96 30.46 0.49
CA ASP A 164 0.22 31.31 0.42
C ASP A 164 0.26 32.11 -0.87
N GLU A 165 0.99 33.22 -0.90
CA GLU A 165 0.99 34.18 -2.03
C GLU A 165 1.31 33.52 -3.39
N GLY A 166 2.13 32.51 -3.41
CA GLY A 166 2.62 31.81 -4.61
C GLY A 166 1.77 30.63 -5.09
N ASP A 167 0.80 30.16 -4.29
CA ASP A 167 0.04 28.96 -4.59
C ASP A 167 -0.77 29.06 -5.89
N ALA A 168 -1.23 30.24 -6.22
CA ALA A 168 -1.89 30.49 -7.49
C ALA A 168 -1.01 30.19 -8.72
N ASN A 169 0.31 30.16 -8.56
CA ASN A 169 1.28 29.78 -9.59
C ASN A 169 1.63 28.31 -9.55
N ALA A 170 1.34 27.60 -8.43
CA ALA A 170 1.71 26.22 -8.16
C ALA A 170 0.60 25.24 -8.60
N TRP A 171 0.29 25.23 -9.89
CA TRP A 171 -0.76 24.37 -10.46
C TRP A 171 -0.63 22.89 -10.07
N GLY A 172 0.59 22.44 -9.80
CA GLY A 172 0.88 21.06 -9.39
C GLY A 172 0.18 20.68 -8.08
N LEU A 173 0.15 21.59 -7.10
CA LEU A 173 -0.52 21.37 -5.80
C LEU A 173 -2.04 21.18 -6.00
N ALA A 174 -2.68 22.04 -6.82
CA ALA A 174 -4.09 21.90 -7.13
C ALA A 174 -4.38 20.60 -7.92
N ALA A 175 -3.49 20.22 -8.84
CA ALA A 175 -3.66 19.01 -9.65
C ALA A 175 -3.64 17.73 -8.83
N VAL A 176 -2.82 17.65 -7.79
CA VAL A 176 -2.72 16.49 -6.88
C VAL A 176 -3.64 16.60 -5.65
N GLY A 177 -4.42 17.70 -5.53
CA GLY A 177 -5.32 17.93 -4.40
C GLY A 177 -4.59 18.29 -3.10
N ALA A 178 -3.38 18.82 -3.15
CA ALA A 178 -2.58 19.14 -1.96
C ALA A 178 -3.18 20.33 -1.17
N LEU A 179 -3.62 21.40 -1.86
CA LEU A 179 -4.25 22.55 -1.20
C LEU A 179 -5.57 22.18 -0.51
N GLU A 180 -6.31 21.20 -1.05
CA GLU A 180 -7.51 20.68 -0.40
C GLU A 180 -7.17 19.73 0.75
N ALA A 181 -6.10 18.96 0.62
CA ALA A 181 -5.61 18.06 1.67
C ALA A 181 -5.20 18.83 2.94
N GLN A 182 -4.60 20.01 2.78
CA GLN A 182 -4.19 20.88 3.88
C GLN A 182 -5.38 21.47 4.65
N GLN A 183 -6.57 21.50 4.07
CA GLN A 183 -7.80 21.95 4.73
C GLN A 183 -8.48 20.86 5.58
N VAL A 184 -8.00 19.63 5.52
CA VAL A 184 -8.56 18.51 6.27
C VAL A 184 -8.10 18.56 7.72
N ASP A 185 -9.04 18.65 8.68
CA ASP A 185 -8.74 18.63 10.12
C ASP A 185 -8.39 17.21 10.57
N VAL A 186 -7.17 16.80 10.33
CA VAL A 186 -6.61 15.51 10.72
C VAL A 186 -5.30 15.68 11.45
N SER A 187 -5.08 14.86 12.49
CA SER A 187 -3.79 14.83 13.19
C SER A 187 -2.79 14.00 12.37
N LEU A 188 -1.65 14.62 12.06
CA LEU A 188 -0.57 14.01 11.28
C LEU A 188 0.60 13.66 12.21
N GLU A 189 1.18 12.48 12.03
CA GLU A 189 2.41 12.08 12.72
C GLU A 189 3.63 12.78 12.09
N ASN A 190 4.73 12.87 12.84
CA ASN A 190 5.96 13.41 12.29
C ASN A 190 6.59 12.42 11.31
N VAL A 191 6.89 12.87 10.10
CA VAL A 191 7.53 12.11 9.03
C VAL A 191 8.69 12.92 8.46
N THR A 192 9.79 12.24 8.18
CA THR A 192 11.00 12.86 7.63
C THR A 192 11.21 12.46 6.17
N VAL A 193 11.41 13.45 5.31
CA VAL A 193 11.75 13.25 3.90
C VAL A 193 13.20 13.63 3.64
N GLY A 194 14.00 12.69 3.21
CA GLY A 194 15.39 12.89 2.75
C GLY A 194 15.41 13.38 1.31
N VAL A 195 15.90 14.57 1.06
CA VAL A 195 16.05 15.16 -0.28
C VAL A 195 17.44 14.86 -0.78
N MET A 196 17.56 13.80 -1.60
CA MET A 196 18.81 13.35 -2.23
C MET A 196 19.02 14.13 -3.51
N ASP A 197 19.74 15.26 -3.42
CA ASP A 197 19.84 16.23 -4.50
C ASP A 197 21.11 17.09 -4.37
N THR A 198 21.08 18.32 -4.86
CA THR A 198 22.17 19.30 -4.80
C THR A 198 22.34 20.00 -3.45
N GLY A 199 21.56 19.60 -2.45
CA GLY A 199 21.50 20.26 -1.13
C GLY A 199 20.23 21.10 -0.95
N ILE A 200 20.11 21.77 0.19
CA ILE A 200 18.99 22.68 0.50
C ILE A 200 19.55 24.00 1.03
N ASP A 201 18.93 25.13 0.66
CA ASP A 201 19.25 26.43 1.25
C ASP A 201 18.64 26.56 2.66
N PRO A 202 19.44 26.54 3.73
CA PRO A 202 18.95 26.61 5.12
C PRO A 202 18.41 27.98 5.51
N ASP A 203 18.69 29.01 4.71
CA ASP A 203 18.28 30.38 4.99
C ASP A 203 16.92 30.74 4.35
N HIS A 204 16.37 29.81 3.52
CA HIS A 204 15.09 30.01 2.84
C HIS A 204 13.93 30.02 3.84
N LYS A 205 13.09 31.08 3.82
CA LYS A 205 12.02 31.26 4.81
C LYS A 205 10.98 30.14 4.83
N ASP A 206 10.63 29.60 3.66
CA ASP A 206 9.64 28.52 3.53
C ASP A 206 10.18 27.12 3.87
N LEU A 207 11.50 26.99 4.08
CA LEU A 207 12.11 25.67 4.31
C LEU A 207 12.73 25.54 5.70
N LYS A 208 13.30 26.64 6.23
CA LYS A 208 14.16 26.60 7.42
C LYS A 208 13.50 26.05 8.69
N GLU A 209 12.17 26.17 8.82
CA GLU A 209 11.44 25.68 9.99
C GLU A 209 11.14 24.18 9.94
N HIS A 210 11.20 23.57 8.74
CA HIS A 210 11.03 22.14 8.50
C HIS A 210 12.35 21.42 8.25
N LEU A 211 13.45 22.17 8.03
CA LEU A 211 14.76 21.59 7.74
C LEU A 211 15.47 21.13 9.03
N ASP A 212 15.68 19.83 9.15
CA ASP A 212 16.52 19.25 10.20
C ASP A 212 17.99 19.26 9.79
N ALA A 213 18.66 20.33 10.18
CA ALA A 213 20.08 20.50 9.93
C ALA A 213 20.97 19.49 10.68
N SER A 214 20.46 18.89 11.76
CA SER A 214 21.25 17.95 12.58
C SER A 214 21.40 16.58 11.94
N ARG A 215 20.43 16.20 11.09
CA ARG A 215 20.47 14.97 10.29
C ARG A 215 20.88 15.22 8.83
N SER A 216 21.07 16.48 8.43
CA SER A 216 21.51 16.83 7.07
C SER A 216 22.97 16.47 6.84
N VAL A 217 23.28 15.99 5.63
CA VAL A 217 24.56 15.40 5.29
C VAL A 217 24.96 15.71 3.84
N GLY A 218 26.29 15.85 3.61
CA GLY A 218 26.90 15.84 2.28
C GLY A 218 27.59 14.52 2.02
N CYS A 219 27.28 13.88 0.91
CA CYS A 219 27.87 12.62 0.42
C CYS A 219 28.80 12.82 -0.78
N GLN A 220 28.87 14.02 -1.33
CA GLN A 220 29.54 14.32 -2.60
C GLN A 220 31.07 14.28 -2.55
N ILE A 221 31.66 14.09 -1.40
CA ILE A 221 33.12 13.97 -1.27
C ILE A 221 33.48 12.49 -1.14
N ASN A 222 33.59 11.81 -2.25
CA ASN A 222 33.96 10.39 -2.34
C ASN A 222 32.99 9.41 -1.60
N GLY A 223 31.74 9.80 -1.39
CA GLY A 223 30.79 8.99 -0.61
C GLY A 223 31.10 8.94 0.89
N ILE A 224 31.89 9.87 1.40
CA ILE A 224 32.18 10.00 2.84
C ILE A 224 31.16 10.98 3.42
N PRO A 225 30.30 10.56 4.39
CA PRO A 225 29.28 11.44 4.95
C PRO A 225 29.92 12.60 5.74
N SER A 226 29.40 13.81 5.55
CA SER A 226 29.81 15.00 6.27
C SER A 226 28.59 15.81 6.75
N GLN A 227 28.45 16.01 8.04
CA GLN A 227 27.41 16.87 8.62
C GLN A 227 27.81 18.34 8.70
N ASN A 228 29.01 18.72 8.19
CA ASN A 228 29.36 20.12 8.10
C ASN A 228 28.38 20.86 7.20
N PRO A 229 27.74 21.97 7.69
CA PRO A 229 26.76 22.70 6.87
C PRO A 229 27.27 23.17 5.51
N ALA A 230 28.57 23.41 5.36
CA ALA A 230 29.14 23.76 4.06
C ALA A 230 29.06 22.63 3.03
N ASP A 231 28.97 21.38 3.50
CA ASP A 231 28.98 20.20 2.63
C ASP A 231 27.58 19.73 2.19
N TRP A 232 26.51 20.21 2.86
CA TRP A 232 25.14 19.83 2.49
C TRP A 232 24.26 20.99 2.03
N LYS A 233 24.74 22.23 2.12
CA LYS A 233 24.03 23.40 1.55
C LYS A 233 23.94 23.29 0.03
N ASP A 234 22.85 23.83 -0.52
CA ASP A 234 22.66 23.90 -1.97
C ASP A 234 23.60 24.94 -2.60
N ASP A 235 24.36 24.50 -3.55
CA ASP A 235 25.24 25.34 -4.37
C ASP A 235 24.85 25.40 -5.85
N HIS A 236 23.74 24.72 -6.21
CA HIS A 236 23.24 24.59 -7.59
C HIS A 236 21.83 25.18 -7.78
N TYR A 237 20.91 25.08 -6.88
CA TYR A 237 19.50 25.49 -6.84
C TYR A 237 18.47 24.37 -6.97
N HIS A 238 18.81 23.24 -7.54
CA HIS A 238 17.84 22.20 -7.89
C HIS A 238 17.22 21.55 -6.65
N GLY A 239 18.03 21.14 -5.66
CA GLY A 239 17.56 20.52 -4.45
C GLY A 239 16.67 21.42 -3.58
N THR A 240 16.95 22.72 -3.55
CA THR A 240 16.08 23.69 -2.86
C THR A 240 14.70 23.74 -3.51
N HIS A 241 14.61 23.68 -4.86
CA HIS A 241 13.34 23.65 -5.57
C HIS A 241 12.56 22.37 -5.30
N VAL A 242 13.24 21.24 -5.31
CA VAL A 242 12.68 19.92 -4.97
C VAL A 242 12.13 19.90 -3.54
N ALA A 243 12.92 20.40 -2.58
CA ALA A 243 12.53 20.48 -1.16
C ALA A 243 11.23 21.29 -0.96
N GLY A 244 11.12 22.43 -1.64
CA GLY A 244 9.92 23.27 -1.57
C GLY A 244 8.66 22.58 -2.13
N THR A 245 8.79 21.84 -3.22
CA THR A 245 7.68 21.07 -3.76
C THR A 245 7.19 19.98 -2.78
N ILE A 246 8.10 19.40 -1.98
CA ILE A 246 7.74 18.42 -0.95
C ILE A 246 7.06 19.08 0.24
N ALA A 247 7.72 20.10 0.87
CA ALA A 247 7.37 20.54 2.21
C ALA A 247 7.67 22.02 2.47
N ALA A 248 7.52 22.92 1.48
CA ALA A 248 7.49 24.34 1.79
C ALA A 248 6.36 24.63 2.79
N ALA A 249 6.66 25.49 3.75
CA ALA A 249 5.82 25.69 4.93
C ALA A 249 4.56 26.50 4.61
N HIS A 250 3.44 26.10 5.18
CA HIS A 250 2.21 26.91 5.16
C HIS A 250 2.32 28.06 6.16
N ASN A 251 2.84 29.22 5.75
CA ASN A 251 3.22 30.32 6.63
C ASN A 251 2.83 31.72 6.12
N ALA A 252 1.90 31.80 5.17
CA ALA A 252 1.46 33.00 4.47
C ALA A 252 2.56 33.70 3.65
N TYR A 253 3.63 32.98 3.28
CA TYR A 253 4.74 33.50 2.49
C TYR A 253 5.16 32.47 1.42
N GLY A 254 5.29 32.90 0.18
CA GLY A 254 5.84 32.07 -0.86
C GLY A 254 4.88 31.01 -1.40
N VAL A 255 5.11 29.76 -1.15
CA VAL A 255 4.35 28.62 -1.71
C VAL A 255 4.30 27.47 -0.72
N ASP A 256 3.18 26.77 -0.68
CA ASP A 256 3.06 25.53 0.08
C ASP A 256 3.78 24.36 -0.60
N GLY A 257 4.22 23.38 0.17
CA GLY A 257 4.58 22.05 -0.31
C GLY A 257 3.37 21.12 -0.36
N VAL A 258 3.57 19.91 -0.90
CA VAL A 258 2.51 18.86 -0.87
C VAL A 258 2.24 18.39 0.55
N ALA A 259 3.26 18.29 1.38
CA ALA A 259 3.22 17.89 2.79
C ALA A 259 3.93 18.92 3.68
N PRO A 260 3.33 20.10 3.88
CA PRO A 260 3.99 21.20 4.59
C PRO A 260 4.23 20.95 6.08
N SER A 261 3.73 19.86 6.62
CA SER A 261 4.00 19.41 8.00
C SER A 261 5.16 18.41 8.12
N ALA A 262 5.73 17.98 6.98
CA ALA A 262 6.84 17.01 7.00
C ALA A 262 8.17 17.68 7.35
N THR A 263 9.02 16.99 8.08
CA THR A 263 10.42 17.38 8.28
C THR A 263 11.22 17.04 7.03
N ILE A 264 12.09 17.92 6.59
CA ILE A 264 13.02 17.67 5.48
C ILE A 264 14.47 17.58 5.97
N VAL A 265 15.24 16.71 5.34
CA VAL A 265 16.67 16.52 5.59
C VAL A 265 17.40 16.68 4.25
N ALA A 266 18.42 17.55 4.20
CA ALA A 266 19.26 17.64 3.03
C ALA A 266 20.25 16.47 3.00
N ILE A 267 20.16 15.65 1.95
CA ILE A 267 21.15 14.60 1.66
C ILE A 267 21.80 14.98 0.34
N LYS A 268 22.85 15.82 0.42
CA LYS A 268 23.53 16.32 -0.79
C LYS A 268 24.30 15.19 -1.43
N THR A 269 23.83 14.78 -2.59
CA THR A 269 24.30 13.59 -3.33
C THR A 269 25.07 13.98 -4.60
N SER A 270 25.08 15.27 -4.97
CA SER A 270 25.81 15.76 -6.15
C SER A 270 27.02 16.60 -5.77
N ASN A 271 28.06 16.57 -6.61
CA ASN A 271 29.15 17.54 -6.53
C ASN A 271 28.75 18.91 -7.14
N GLU A 272 29.66 19.88 -7.11
CA GLU A 272 29.46 21.23 -7.67
C GLU A 272 29.14 21.24 -9.18
N ALA A 273 29.50 20.20 -9.91
CA ALA A 273 29.19 20.06 -11.33
C ALA A 273 27.79 19.47 -11.58
N GLY A 274 27.06 19.08 -10.53
CA GLY A 274 25.77 18.44 -10.61
C GLY A 274 25.84 16.92 -10.91
N SER A 275 26.98 16.28 -10.71
CA SER A 275 27.14 14.82 -10.97
C SER A 275 26.84 14.00 -9.74
N PHE A 276 26.18 12.84 -9.93
CA PHE A 276 25.72 11.89 -8.92
C PHE A 276 26.42 10.53 -9.11
N TYR A 277 27.57 10.31 -8.50
CA TYR A 277 28.34 9.08 -8.67
C TYR A 277 27.88 7.94 -7.73
N PRO A 278 28.14 6.66 -8.07
CA PRO A 278 27.75 5.50 -7.28
C PRO A 278 28.10 5.57 -5.80
N GLU A 279 29.29 6.07 -5.45
CA GLU A 279 29.73 6.24 -4.08
C GLU A 279 28.92 7.30 -3.32
N TYR A 280 28.43 8.35 -3.99
CA TYR A 280 27.58 9.36 -3.40
C TYR A 280 26.17 8.82 -3.16
N VAL A 281 25.65 8.07 -4.15
CA VAL A 281 24.35 7.42 -4.07
C VAL A 281 24.33 6.37 -2.96
N ALA A 282 25.38 5.55 -2.84
CA ALA A 282 25.48 4.57 -1.77
C ALA A 282 25.49 5.22 -0.39
N CYS A 283 26.30 6.29 -0.20
CA CYS A 283 26.31 7.08 1.04
C CYS A 283 24.93 7.66 1.37
N ALA A 284 24.22 8.20 0.38
CA ALA A 284 22.92 8.83 0.59
C ALA A 284 21.85 7.85 1.07
N PHE A 285 21.76 6.66 0.44
CA PHE A 285 20.79 5.64 0.83
C PHE A 285 21.14 4.93 2.14
N ASP A 286 22.44 4.73 2.41
CA ASP A 286 22.90 4.24 3.71
C ASP A 286 22.55 5.22 4.82
N TRP A 287 22.85 6.52 4.61
CA TRP A 287 22.48 7.56 5.56
C TRP A 287 20.98 7.58 5.85
N ALA A 288 20.15 7.45 4.82
CA ALA A 288 18.70 7.44 5.00
C ALA A 288 18.23 6.23 5.82
N ALA A 289 18.83 5.05 5.62
CA ALA A 289 18.54 3.84 6.37
C ALA A 289 18.87 3.96 7.86
N GLU A 290 19.97 4.66 8.18
CA GLU A 290 20.53 4.71 9.54
C GLU A 290 20.09 5.94 10.36
N HIS A 291 19.35 6.89 9.75
CA HIS A 291 19.01 8.17 10.39
C HIS A 291 17.52 8.49 10.38
N ASP A 292 16.66 7.49 10.58
CA ASP A 292 15.20 7.65 10.70
C ASP A 292 14.56 8.50 9.58
N ILE A 293 14.95 8.24 8.32
CA ILE A 293 14.31 8.83 7.16
C ILE A 293 13.17 7.91 6.71
N ASP A 294 11.95 8.44 6.62
CA ASP A 294 10.76 7.67 6.23
C ASP A 294 10.59 7.57 4.72
N VAL A 295 10.91 8.67 4.01
CA VAL A 295 10.77 8.77 2.55
C VAL A 295 12.01 9.43 1.97
N THR A 296 12.52 8.95 0.84
CA THR A 296 13.54 9.65 0.07
C THR A 296 12.98 10.14 -1.25
N ASN A 297 13.52 11.27 -1.73
CA ASN A 297 13.28 11.74 -3.09
C ASN A 297 14.61 11.87 -3.83
N SER A 298 14.74 11.17 -4.95
CA SER A 298 15.88 11.17 -5.86
C SER A 298 15.48 11.79 -7.20
N SER A 299 15.84 13.07 -7.40
CA SER A 299 15.49 13.80 -8.63
C SER A 299 16.65 13.84 -9.62
N TYR A 300 17.31 12.69 -9.84
CA TYR A 300 18.50 12.55 -10.69
C TYR A 300 18.58 11.16 -11.32
N TYR A 301 19.46 10.99 -12.31
CA TYR A 301 20.01 9.70 -12.69
C TYR A 301 21.50 9.62 -12.27
N MET A 302 22.00 8.42 -12.08
CA MET A 302 23.36 8.18 -11.60
C MET A 302 24.38 8.33 -12.72
N ASP A 303 25.30 9.31 -12.58
CA ASP A 303 26.40 9.56 -13.52
C ASP A 303 27.47 8.45 -13.45
N PRO A 304 28.24 8.28 -14.54
CA PRO A 304 28.22 9.06 -15.76
C PRO A 304 27.38 8.46 -16.89
N TYR A 305 26.54 7.46 -16.58
CA TYR A 305 25.76 6.75 -17.60
C TYR A 305 24.25 6.93 -17.38
N ALA A 306 23.53 7.37 -18.41
CA ALA A 306 22.08 7.40 -18.39
C ALA A 306 21.49 5.98 -18.19
N PHE A 307 22.12 4.99 -18.85
CA PHE A 307 21.84 3.57 -18.66
C PHE A 307 23.13 2.81 -18.30
N TRP A 308 23.10 2.21 -17.14
CA TRP A 308 24.18 1.35 -16.64
C TRP A 308 24.00 -0.07 -17.16
N MET A 309 25.05 -0.63 -17.76
CA MET A 309 25.02 -1.97 -18.35
C MET A 309 25.51 -3.03 -17.36
N PRO A 310 24.63 -3.94 -16.88
CA PRO A 310 25.04 -4.96 -15.92
C PRO A 310 26.04 -5.98 -16.47
N THR A 311 26.14 -6.07 -17.80
CA THR A 311 27.08 -6.98 -18.50
C THR A 311 28.43 -6.34 -18.80
N GLU A 312 28.59 -5.04 -18.60
CA GLU A 312 29.87 -4.34 -18.84
C GLU A 312 30.66 -4.22 -17.53
N GLY A 313 31.84 -4.83 -17.50
CA GLY A 313 32.67 -4.88 -16.30
C GLY A 313 33.10 -3.51 -15.75
N SER A 314 33.12 -2.46 -16.59
CA SER A 314 33.37 -1.09 -16.16
C SER A 314 32.20 -0.41 -15.53
N GLN A 315 30.99 -0.97 -15.64
CA GLN A 315 29.74 -0.39 -15.15
C GLN A 315 29.05 -1.24 -14.06
N ALA A 316 29.18 -2.56 -14.17
CA ALA A 316 28.49 -3.52 -13.28
C ALA A 316 28.76 -3.26 -11.80
N ALA A 317 29.97 -2.81 -11.43
CA ALA A 317 30.32 -2.60 -10.03
C ALA A 317 29.63 -1.36 -9.42
N GLY A 318 29.57 -0.24 -10.14
CA GLY A 318 28.86 0.96 -9.72
C GLY A 318 27.34 0.72 -9.62
N LEU A 319 26.79 0.06 -10.65
CA LEU A 319 25.37 -0.33 -10.68
C LEU A 319 25.00 -1.22 -9.48
N GLU A 320 25.81 -2.24 -9.20
CA GLU A 320 25.56 -3.16 -8.08
C GLU A 320 25.64 -2.45 -6.73
N ALA A 321 26.67 -1.62 -6.52
CA ALA A 321 26.86 -0.87 -5.28
C ALA A 321 25.64 0.01 -4.96
N ALA A 322 25.21 0.84 -5.92
CA ALA A 322 24.05 1.71 -5.75
C ALA A 322 22.76 0.90 -5.55
N SER A 323 22.54 -0.15 -6.35
CA SER A 323 21.35 -0.99 -6.22
C SER A 323 21.24 -1.68 -4.86
N ARG A 324 22.37 -2.08 -4.26
CA ARG A 324 22.39 -2.66 -2.90
C ARG A 324 22.02 -1.64 -1.85
N ALA A 325 22.57 -0.44 -1.92
CA ALA A 325 22.27 0.64 -0.98
C ALA A 325 20.78 1.03 -1.05
N ILE A 326 20.20 1.12 -2.24
CA ILE A 326 18.76 1.41 -2.45
C ILE A 326 17.89 0.32 -1.81
N ARG A 327 18.23 -0.97 -2.03
CA ARG A 327 17.51 -2.09 -1.41
C ARG A 327 17.69 -2.12 0.10
N TYR A 328 18.88 -1.78 0.59
CA TYR A 328 19.17 -1.67 2.00
C TYR A 328 18.26 -0.63 2.67
N ALA A 329 18.17 0.57 2.11
CA ALA A 329 17.29 1.62 2.61
C ALA A 329 15.81 1.16 2.66
N LYS A 330 15.31 0.55 1.59
CA LYS A 330 13.94 0.00 1.59
C LYS A 330 13.73 -1.03 2.70
N ASN A 331 14.69 -1.95 2.87
CA ASN A 331 14.60 -3.00 3.89
C ASN A 331 14.66 -2.44 5.32
N HIS A 332 15.18 -1.22 5.49
CA HIS A 332 15.22 -0.48 6.76
C HIS A 332 14.06 0.51 6.93
N GLY A 333 13.01 0.38 6.13
CA GLY A 333 11.77 1.14 6.33
C GLY A 333 11.62 2.37 5.46
N VAL A 334 12.57 2.68 4.59
CA VAL A 334 12.57 3.87 3.74
C VAL A 334 11.74 3.65 2.47
N VAL A 335 10.82 4.57 2.17
CA VAL A 335 10.08 4.61 0.90
C VAL A 335 10.88 5.43 -0.10
N ASN A 336 11.43 4.79 -1.13
CA ASN A 336 12.27 5.47 -2.11
C ASN A 336 11.46 5.92 -3.32
N ILE A 337 11.49 7.22 -3.63
CA ILE A 337 10.82 7.83 -4.78
C ILE A 337 11.88 8.40 -5.73
N ALA A 338 11.73 8.18 -7.04
CA ALA A 338 12.67 8.70 -8.02
C ALA A 338 11.98 9.28 -9.27
N ALA A 339 12.66 10.22 -9.89
CA ALA A 339 12.30 10.78 -11.18
C ALA A 339 12.56 9.78 -12.32
N GLU A 340 11.62 9.63 -13.27
CA GLU A 340 11.71 8.67 -14.39
C GLU A 340 12.74 9.09 -15.47
N GLY A 341 13.19 10.34 -15.49
CA GLY A 341 14.14 10.86 -16.49
C GLY A 341 13.52 11.73 -17.58
N ASN A 342 14.34 12.46 -18.34
CA ASN A 342 13.92 13.58 -19.17
C ASN A 342 14.28 13.48 -20.67
N ASP A 343 14.62 12.30 -21.17
CA ASP A 343 15.14 12.10 -22.53
C ASP A 343 14.09 11.56 -23.51
N ASN A 344 12.83 11.41 -23.03
CA ASN A 344 11.73 10.81 -23.79
C ASN A 344 12.06 9.37 -24.24
N ASP A 345 12.77 8.62 -23.40
CA ASP A 345 13.18 7.25 -23.64
C ASP A 345 12.16 6.22 -23.12
N ASP A 346 12.13 5.07 -23.78
CA ASP A 346 11.36 3.90 -23.38
C ASP A 346 12.15 3.07 -22.37
N HIS A 347 11.82 3.19 -21.10
CA HIS A 347 12.48 2.45 -20.02
C HIS A 347 12.13 0.96 -19.99
N ASP A 348 11.02 0.54 -20.60
CA ASP A 348 10.74 -0.89 -20.77
C ASP A 348 11.66 -1.53 -21.83
N ASN A 349 12.12 -0.73 -22.81
CA ASN A 349 12.95 -1.20 -23.92
C ASN A 349 14.00 -0.16 -24.30
N PRO A 350 14.97 0.16 -23.42
CA PRO A 350 16.03 1.10 -23.75
C PRO A 350 16.87 0.55 -24.92
N THR A 351 17.21 1.41 -25.87
CA THR A 351 17.89 0.98 -27.11
C THR A 351 19.20 1.67 -27.34
N ILE A 352 19.21 2.99 -27.36
CA ILE A 352 20.37 3.80 -27.73
C ILE A 352 20.52 4.97 -26.75
N ASP A 353 21.73 5.11 -26.20
CA ASP A 353 22.15 6.27 -25.43
C ASP A 353 23.22 7.03 -26.22
N LYS A 354 23.13 8.34 -26.29
CA LYS A 354 24.07 9.25 -26.99
C LYS A 354 24.66 10.29 -26.04
N ALA A 355 24.24 10.27 -24.77
CA ALA A 355 24.63 11.26 -23.77
C ALA A 355 25.78 10.79 -22.85
N SER A 356 26.10 9.49 -22.87
CA SER A 356 27.10 8.93 -21.95
C SER A 356 28.40 8.45 -22.57
N PRO A 357 29.50 8.48 -21.80
CA PRO A 357 29.62 9.06 -20.47
C PRO A 357 29.52 10.59 -20.52
N ASN A 358 28.91 11.20 -19.50
CA ASN A 358 28.60 12.65 -19.46
C ASN A 358 29.58 13.46 -18.56
N ASP A 359 30.46 12.80 -17.84
CA ASP A 359 31.38 13.42 -16.87
C ASP A 359 32.68 13.94 -17.50
N VAL A 360 32.89 13.71 -18.80
CA VAL A 360 33.99 14.25 -19.59
C VAL A 360 33.45 14.86 -20.87
N GLU A 361 33.76 16.14 -21.12
CA GLU A 361 33.30 16.85 -22.31
C GLU A 361 33.78 16.15 -23.59
N GLY A 362 32.84 15.86 -24.49
CA GLY A 362 33.16 15.20 -25.78
C GLY A 362 33.40 13.68 -25.66
N ALA A 363 33.28 13.07 -24.49
CA ALA A 363 33.45 11.61 -24.32
C ALA A 363 32.17 10.82 -24.65
N ALA A 364 31.02 11.47 -24.70
CA ALA A 364 29.74 10.81 -25.02
C ALA A 364 29.78 10.14 -26.40
N VAL A 365 29.33 8.90 -26.48
CA VAL A 365 29.30 8.09 -27.71
C VAL A 365 27.95 7.41 -27.86
N GLU A 366 27.58 7.10 -29.11
CA GLU A 366 26.36 6.30 -29.33
C GLU A 366 26.60 4.86 -28.83
N ARG A 367 25.79 4.43 -27.85
CA ARG A 367 25.85 3.10 -27.23
C ARG A 367 24.56 2.35 -27.40
N ASN A 368 24.64 1.04 -27.67
CA ASN A 368 23.47 0.16 -27.49
C ASN A 368 23.30 -0.14 -26.00
N VAL A 369 22.14 0.22 -25.47
CA VAL A 369 21.82 0.09 -24.04
C VAL A 369 20.65 -0.87 -23.78
N ALA A 370 20.42 -1.81 -24.69
CA ALA A 370 19.40 -2.84 -24.49
C ALA A 370 19.67 -3.65 -23.21
N GLY A 371 18.74 -3.63 -22.28
CA GLY A 371 18.90 -4.23 -20.93
C GLY A 371 19.70 -3.38 -19.95
N GLY A 372 19.98 -2.12 -20.29
CA GLY A 372 20.55 -1.12 -19.38
C GLY A 372 19.55 -0.67 -18.33
N ILE A 373 20.06 -0.17 -17.22
CA ILE A 373 19.30 0.23 -16.04
C ILE A 373 19.61 1.70 -15.73
N ASP A 374 18.59 2.55 -15.71
CA ASP A 374 18.66 3.89 -15.14
C ASP A 374 18.53 3.79 -13.60
N VAL A 375 19.47 4.39 -12.88
CA VAL A 375 19.52 4.36 -11.42
C VAL A 375 19.29 5.77 -10.89
N PRO A 376 18.33 5.94 -9.94
CA PRO A 376 17.61 4.93 -9.21
C PRO A 376 16.27 4.47 -9.83
N ALA A 377 15.75 5.16 -10.86
CA ALA A 377 14.38 4.97 -11.38
C ALA A 377 14.02 3.53 -11.72
N MET A 378 14.95 2.78 -12.36
CA MET A 378 14.69 1.40 -12.79
C MET A 378 15.13 0.33 -11.77
N VAL A 379 15.39 0.67 -10.50
CA VAL A 379 15.52 -0.31 -9.41
C VAL A 379 14.13 -0.67 -8.90
N ASN A 380 13.32 -1.25 -9.78
CA ASN A 380 11.86 -1.41 -9.68
C ASN A 380 11.38 -2.20 -8.45
N ASP A 381 12.24 -3.01 -7.82
CA ASP A 381 11.91 -3.74 -6.60
C ASP A 381 12.00 -2.88 -5.33
N SER A 382 12.54 -1.67 -5.44
CA SER A 382 12.88 -0.84 -4.28
C SER A 382 12.61 0.65 -4.43
N VAL A 383 12.17 1.08 -5.60
CA VAL A 383 11.93 2.49 -5.93
C VAL A 383 10.57 2.64 -6.59
N VAL A 384 9.88 3.74 -6.30
CA VAL A 384 8.70 4.21 -7.04
C VAL A 384 9.16 5.22 -8.08
N SER A 385 9.02 4.88 -9.35
CA SER A 385 9.39 5.77 -10.44
C SER A 385 8.22 6.68 -10.85
N VAL A 386 8.53 7.94 -11.14
CA VAL A 386 7.53 8.99 -11.34
C VAL A 386 7.69 9.68 -12.69
N ALA A 387 6.71 9.48 -13.57
CA ALA A 387 6.63 10.18 -14.85
C ALA A 387 6.08 11.61 -14.69
N SER A 388 6.52 12.52 -15.56
CA SER A 388 6.11 13.91 -15.55
C SER A 388 4.88 14.15 -16.41
N VAL A 389 3.92 14.93 -15.88
CA VAL A 389 2.79 15.45 -16.64
C VAL A 389 2.79 16.98 -16.71
N ALA A 390 2.09 17.48 -17.72
CA ALA A 390 1.92 18.89 -18.04
C ALA A 390 0.45 19.27 -18.01
N LEU A 391 0.17 20.52 -17.58
CA LEU A 391 -1.16 21.11 -17.66
C LEU A 391 -1.37 21.71 -19.05
N PRO A 392 -2.41 21.34 -19.81
CA PRO A 392 -2.77 22.00 -21.04
C PRO A 392 -3.11 23.48 -20.82
N THR A 393 -2.65 24.33 -21.74
CA THR A 393 -2.79 25.79 -21.62
C THR A 393 -4.24 26.21 -21.47
N GLY A 394 -4.54 27.05 -20.49
CA GLY A 394 -5.86 27.63 -20.27
C GLY A 394 -6.89 26.70 -19.65
N THR A 395 -6.44 25.59 -19.02
CA THR A 395 -7.32 24.66 -18.33
C THR A 395 -7.19 24.79 -16.82
N ASP A 396 -8.22 24.40 -16.09
CA ASP A 396 -8.23 24.36 -14.63
C ASP A 396 -7.44 23.14 -14.14
N PRO A 397 -6.38 23.33 -13.33
CA PRO A 397 -5.55 22.24 -12.87
C PRO A 397 -6.28 21.20 -12.00
N SER A 398 -7.36 21.58 -11.32
CA SER A 398 -8.12 20.67 -10.44
C SER A 398 -8.95 19.63 -11.19
N ILE A 399 -9.31 19.91 -12.46
CA ILE A 399 -10.19 19.04 -13.27
C ILE A 399 -9.64 18.69 -14.66
N ALA A 400 -8.57 19.34 -15.11
CA ALA A 400 -8.01 19.13 -16.45
C ALA A 400 -7.53 17.69 -16.66
N LYS A 401 -7.62 17.21 -17.89
CA LYS A 401 -6.86 16.03 -18.32
C LYS A 401 -5.42 16.44 -18.58
N LEU A 402 -4.52 15.87 -17.80
CA LEU A 402 -3.08 16.14 -17.87
C LEU A 402 -2.44 15.27 -18.93
N GLU A 403 -1.49 15.84 -19.66
CA GLU A 403 -0.77 15.17 -20.74
C GLU A 403 0.65 14.79 -20.27
N ARG A 404 1.25 13.75 -20.87
CA ARG A 404 2.67 13.46 -20.62
C ARG A 404 3.53 14.67 -20.99
N SER A 405 4.45 15.06 -20.13
CA SER A 405 5.48 16.03 -20.50
C SER A 405 6.34 15.47 -21.63
N LYS A 406 6.57 16.26 -22.69
CA LYS A 406 7.25 15.77 -23.90
C LYS A 406 8.63 15.17 -23.64
N PHE A 407 9.32 15.64 -22.62
CA PHE A 407 10.62 15.16 -22.21
C PHE A 407 10.54 13.89 -21.33
N SER A 408 9.45 13.66 -20.63
CA SER A 408 9.38 12.55 -19.66
C SER A 408 9.68 11.21 -20.32
N ASN A 409 10.58 10.45 -19.75
CA ASN A 409 10.73 9.04 -20.03
C ASN A 409 9.41 8.32 -19.74
N TYR A 410 9.23 7.14 -20.31
CA TYR A 410 7.98 6.39 -20.26
C TYR A 410 8.23 4.88 -20.30
N GLY A 411 7.27 4.11 -19.88
CA GLY A 411 7.25 2.66 -19.95
C GLY A 411 6.02 2.11 -19.22
N LYS A 412 5.48 1.03 -19.72
CA LYS A 412 4.27 0.43 -19.15
C LYS A 412 4.56 -0.25 -17.81
N ASN A 413 5.78 -0.79 -17.66
CA ASN A 413 6.19 -1.56 -16.49
C ASN A 413 7.19 -0.79 -15.62
N SER A 414 7.92 0.18 -16.19
CA SER A 414 8.89 1.01 -15.46
C SER A 414 8.21 2.14 -14.69
N VAL A 415 7.21 2.81 -15.28
CA VAL A 415 6.50 3.90 -14.60
C VAL A 415 5.51 3.37 -13.56
N ASP A 416 5.67 3.81 -12.32
CA ASP A 416 4.78 3.45 -11.22
C ASP A 416 3.60 4.40 -11.06
N VAL A 417 3.85 5.70 -11.11
CA VAL A 417 2.84 6.76 -10.98
C VAL A 417 3.22 7.97 -11.84
N ALA A 418 2.26 8.87 -12.06
CA ALA A 418 2.49 10.14 -12.71
C ALA A 418 2.28 11.31 -11.74
N ALA A 419 3.02 12.40 -11.94
CA ALA A 419 2.86 13.62 -11.15
C ALA A 419 3.18 14.89 -11.98
N PRO A 420 2.72 16.09 -11.55
CA PRO A 420 3.04 17.34 -12.19
C PRO A 420 4.54 17.62 -12.26
N GLY A 421 5.10 17.87 -13.45
CA GLY A 421 6.54 18.16 -13.59
C GLY A 421 6.87 19.22 -14.62
N SER A 422 5.92 19.75 -15.38
CA SER A 422 6.16 20.85 -16.32
C SER A 422 5.79 22.20 -15.73
N ARG A 423 6.74 23.14 -15.70
CA ARG A 423 6.54 24.49 -15.17
C ARG A 423 6.03 24.50 -13.72
N ILE A 424 6.73 23.81 -12.85
CA ILE A 424 6.41 23.75 -11.43
C ILE A 424 7.03 24.96 -10.73
N TRP A 425 6.18 25.72 -10.03
CA TRP A 425 6.57 26.84 -9.19
C TRP A 425 6.94 26.35 -7.81
N SER A 426 8.16 26.68 -7.34
CA SER A 426 8.63 26.30 -6.02
C SER A 426 9.78 27.22 -5.56
N THR A 427 10.35 26.92 -4.40
CA THR A 427 11.45 27.67 -3.78
C THR A 427 12.74 27.60 -4.61
N LEU A 428 13.52 28.65 -4.57
CA LEU A 428 14.88 28.73 -5.10
C LEU A 428 15.81 29.26 -4.00
N PRO A 429 17.11 28.96 -4.03
CA PRO A 429 18.02 29.50 -3.04
C PRO A 429 17.99 31.03 -3.00
N THR A 430 18.08 31.59 -1.79
CA THR A 430 18.06 33.04 -1.53
C THR A 430 19.19 33.79 -2.23
N TRP A 431 20.29 33.12 -2.50
CA TRP A 431 21.41 33.64 -3.28
C TRP A 431 21.18 33.64 -4.77
N LYS A 432 20.24 32.83 -5.28
CA LYS A 432 19.98 32.65 -6.73
C LYS A 432 19.01 33.70 -7.27
N LYS A 433 18.00 34.06 -6.49
CA LYS A 433 16.91 34.92 -6.94
C LYS A 433 16.23 35.65 -5.76
N ASP A 434 15.68 36.84 -6.03
CA ASP A 434 14.82 37.61 -5.12
C ASP A 434 13.56 38.09 -5.87
N PRO A 435 12.34 37.73 -5.45
CA PRO A 435 12.03 36.74 -4.40
C PRO A 435 12.49 35.34 -4.79
N PRO A 436 12.82 34.47 -3.80
CA PRO A 436 13.52 33.21 -4.05
C PRO A 436 12.58 32.08 -4.50
N PHE A 437 11.84 32.31 -5.59
CA PHE A 437 10.89 31.38 -6.19
C PHE A 437 11.03 31.36 -7.71
N GLY A 438 10.69 30.24 -8.34
CA GLY A 438 10.74 30.13 -9.80
C GLY A 438 10.15 28.86 -10.37
N TYR A 439 10.03 28.85 -11.69
CA TYR A 439 9.56 27.68 -12.44
C TYR A 439 10.72 26.80 -12.87
N LEU A 440 10.65 25.50 -12.57
CA LEU A 440 11.45 24.46 -13.21
C LEU A 440 10.55 23.44 -13.91
N SER A 441 11.16 22.63 -14.78
CA SER A 441 10.48 21.53 -15.47
C SER A 441 11.39 20.32 -15.52
N GLY A 442 10.85 19.15 -15.25
CA GLY A 442 11.55 17.86 -15.25
C GLY A 442 10.70 16.81 -14.52
N THR A 443 11.03 15.55 -14.72
CA THR A 443 10.58 14.47 -13.82
C THR A 443 11.14 14.69 -12.42
N SER A 444 12.22 15.46 -12.30
CA SER A 444 12.77 16.00 -11.04
C SER A 444 11.79 16.85 -10.25
N MET A 445 10.79 17.44 -10.90
CA MET A 445 9.72 18.22 -10.24
C MET A 445 8.46 17.36 -10.05
N ALA A 446 8.34 16.25 -10.78
CA ALA A 446 7.25 15.29 -10.60
C ALA A 446 7.49 14.40 -9.37
N SER A 447 8.67 13.84 -9.22
CA SER A 447 9.00 12.95 -8.07
C SER A 447 8.76 13.59 -6.71
N PRO A 448 9.07 14.86 -6.42
CA PRO A 448 8.79 15.46 -5.13
C PRO A 448 7.29 15.60 -4.82
N HIS A 449 6.40 15.72 -5.81
CA HIS A 449 4.96 15.63 -5.57
C HIS A 449 4.58 14.24 -5.05
N ALA A 450 5.14 13.18 -5.65
CA ALA A 450 4.90 11.82 -5.20
C ALA A 450 5.52 11.56 -3.81
N ALA A 451 6.71 12.09 -3.53
CA ALA A 451 7.36 11.99 -2.23
C ALA A 451 6.55 12.69 -1.14
N GLY A 452 5.99 13.87 -1.42
CA GLY A 452 5.07 14.57 -0.51
C GLY A 452 3.80 13.77 -0.24
N VAL A 453 3.19 13.13 -1.26
CA VAL A 453 2.03 12.25 -1.06
C VAL A 453 2.41 11.00 -0.26
N ALA A 454 3.57 10.40 -0.52
CA ALA A 454 4.07 9.28 0.29
C ALA A 454 4.30 9.70 1.76
N ALA A 455 4.80 10.91 1.99
CA ALA A 455 4.94 11.46 3.34
C ALA A 455 3.58 11.62 4.02
N LEU A 456 2.55 12.16 3.34
CA LEU A 456 1.19 12.25 3.88
C LEU A 456 0.64 10.86 4.24
N ILE A 457 0.84 9.85 3.37
CA ILE A 457 0.44 8.47 3.68
C ILE A 457 1.14 7.97 4.95
N LYS A 458 2.45 8.17 5.07
CA LYS A 458 3.22 7.78 6.27
C LYS A 458 2.78 8.55 7.52
N GLN A 459 2.40 9.83 7.39
CA GLN A 459 1.85 10.62 8.51
C GLN A 459 0.51 10.08 9.01
N ILE A 460 -0.30 9.52 8.11
CA ILE A 460 -1.57 8.88 8.45
C ILE A 460 -1.36 7.42 8.93
N HIS A 461 -0.43 6.70 8.33
CA HIS A 461 -0.12 5.29 8.59
C HIS A 461 1.34 5.10 9.01
N PRO A 462 1.77 5.57 10.20
CA PRO A 462 3.18 5.56 10.61
C PRO A 462 3.78 4.15 10.68
N ASP A 463 2.96 3.13 10.94
CA ASP A 463 3.39 1.73 11.06
C ASP A 463 3.47 0.99 9.71
N TYR A 464 3.12 1.63 8.59
CA TYR A 464 3.18 0.99 7.29
C TYR A 464 4.63 0.75 6.87
N THR A 465 4.89 -0.47 6.39
CA THR A 465 6.13 -0.80 5.71
C THR A 465 6.24 -0.05 4.38
N PRO A 466 7.42 0.05 3.78
CA PRO A 466 7.58 0.64 2.45
C PRO A 466 6.63 0.03 1.41
N ASP A 467 6.50 -1.30 1.38
CA ASP A 467 5.60 -1.98 0.44
C ASP A 467 4.13 -1.62 0.65
N GLN A 468 3.68 -1.48 1.90
CA GLN A 468 2.32 -1.05 2.20
C GLN A 468 2.08 0.40 1.79
N THR A 469 3.04 1.28 2.06
CA THR A 469 2.96 2.70 1.66
C THR A 469 2.92 2.83 0.13
N ILE A 470 3.78 2.12 -0.58
CA ILE A 470 3.83 2.07 -2.05
C ILE A 470 2.51 1.52 -2.62
N ALA A 471 2.01 0.44 -2.05
CA ALA A 471 0.74 -0.15 -2.48
C ALA A 471 -0.43 0.82 -2.31
N LEU A 472 -0.48 1.56 -1.19
CA LEU A 472 -1.52 2.55 -0.94
C LEU A 472 -1.36 3.78 -1.85
N LEU A 473 -0.14 4.28 -2.04
CA LEU A 473 0.17 5.36 -2.99
C LEU A 473 -0.36 5.02 -4.40
N LYS A 474 -0.05 3.84 -4.90
CA LYS A 474 -0.52 3.37 -6.20
C LYS A 474 -2.05 3.19 -6.24
N LYS A 475 -2.64 2.61 -5.21
CA LYS A 475 -4.09 2.45 -5.10
C LYS A 475 -4.81 3.80 -5.18
N GLN A 476 -4.34 4.78 -4.41
CA GLN A 476 -4.94 6.11 -4.34
C GLN A 476 -4.69 6.94 -5.60
N ALA A 477 -3.54 6.76 -6.27
CA ALA A 477 -3.30 7.31 -7.61
C ALA A 477 -4.33 6.80 -8.63
N GLY A 478 -4.81 5.57 -8.48
CA GLY A 478 -5.86 4.97 -9.30
C GLY A 478 -7.20 5.72 -9.25
N TYR A 479 -7.50 6.43 -8.16
CA TYR A 479 -8.73 7.24 -8.04
C TYR A 479 -8.75 8.45 -9.00
N THR A 480 -7.59 8.86 -9.46
CA THR A 480 -7.38 9.99 -10.38
C THR A 480 -6.84 9.57 -11.76
N TYR A 481 -6.88 8.26 -12.06
CA TYR A 481 -6.37 7.73 -13.33
C TYR A 481 -6.99 8.40 -14.56
N ASP A 482 -8.30 8.70 -14.50
CA ASP A 482 -9.04 9.36 -15.58
C ASP A 482 -8.62 10.83 -15.78
N ARG A 483 -7.85 11.40 -14.87
CA ARG A 483 -7.24 12.73 -14.99
C ARG A 483 -6.06 12.73 -15.98
N LEU A 484 -5.53 11.58 -16.34
CA LEU A 484 -4.44 11.43 -17.30
C LEU A 484 -5.01 11.21 -18.71
N ALA A 485 -4.43 11.91 -19.69
CA ALA A 485 -4.77 11.70 -21.08
C ALA A 485 -4.33 10.31 -21.56
N ALA A 486 -5.00 9.77 -22.54
CA ALA A 486 -4.54 8.52 -23.16
C ALA A 486 -3.15 8.74 -23.77
N PRO A 487 -2.20 7.80 -23.66
CA PRO A 487 -0.86 7.97 -24.19
C PRO A 487 -0.91 8.07 -25.72
N GLU A 488 -0.22 9.07 -26.25
CA GLU A 488 -0.03 9.18 -27.69
C GLU A 488 1.07 8.21 -28.14
N ASP A 489 0.92 7.64 -29.31
CA ASP A 489 1.90 6.78 -29.95
C ASP A 489 2.40 5.57 -29.10
N GLY A 490 1.57 5.10 -28.16
CA GLY A 490 1.88 3.96 -27.29
C GLY A 490 2.87 4.24 -26.18
N LYS A 491 3.25 5.51 -25.95
CA LYS A 491 4.17 5.94 -24.90
C LYS A 491 3.46 5.96 -23.54
N GLU A 492 3.35 4.82 -22.90
CA GLU A 492 2.67 4.68 -21.60
C GLU A 492 3.47 5.37 -20.49
N TYR A 493 2.78 6.25 -19.73
CA TYR A 493 3.39 7.07 -18.68
C TYR A 493 2.53 7.16 -17.41
N ARG A 494 1.37 6.53 -17.42
CA ARG A 494 0.36 6.75 -16.39
C ARG A 494 0.59 5.92 -15.15
N GLY A 495 1.29 4.79 -15.27
CA GLY A 495 1.46 3.85 -14.18
C GLY A 495 0.13 3.50 -13.51
N ALA A 496 0.07 3.58 -12.20
CA ALA A 496 -1.17 3.41 -11.44
C ALA A 496 -2.12 4.62 -11.53
N GLY A 497 -1.62 5.80 -11.89
CA GLY A 497 -2.41 7.04 -12.01
C GLY A 497 -1.67 8.29 -11.56
N LEU A 498 -2.39 9.40 -11.44
CA LEU A 498 -1.88 10.65 -10.88
C LEU A 498 -1.84 10.56 -9.34
N VAL A 499 -0.72 10.90 -8.71
CA VAL A 499 -0.63 10.92 -7.24
C VAL A 499 -1.69 11.85 -6.62
N ASN A 500 -2.20 11.50 -5.44
CA ASN A 500 -3.41 12.11 -4.88
C ASN A 500 -3.25 12.40 -3.38
N ALA A 501 -2.90 13.65 -3.07
CA ALA A 501 -2.70 14.11 -1.69
C ALA A 501 -4.02 14.12 -0.89
N LEU A 502 -5.13 14.50 -1.53
CA LEU A 502 -6.44 14.53 -0.85
C LEU A 502 -6.88 13.12 -0.46
N ALA A 503 -6.66 12.13 -1.32
CA ALA A 503 -6.96 10.75 -0.98
C ALA A 503 -6.08 10.25 0.18
N ALA A 504 -4.81 10.66 0.24
CA ALA A 504 -3.90 10.27 1.33
C ALA A 504 -4.45 10.66 2.71
N VAL A 505 -5.13 11.80 2.82
CA VAL A 505 -5.67 12.29 4.09
C VAL A 505 -7.15 11.96 4.33
N LEU A 506 -7.89 11.48 3.32
CA LEU A 506 -9.33 11.20 3.46
C LEU A 506 -9.70 9.72 3.28
N LYS A 507 -8.90 8.96 2.54
CA LYS A 507 -9.26 7.58 2.15
C LYS A 507 -8.34 6.55 2.78
N ASP A 508 -8.89 5.35 2.97
CA ASP A 508 -8.15 4.23 3.56
C ASP A 508 -7.57 4.60 4.95
N GLN A 509 -8.30 5.39 5.72
CA GLN A 509 -7.84 5.89 7.02
C GLN A 509 -7.73 4.76 8.05
N PRO A 510 -6.78 4.83 9.00
CA PRO A 510 -6.72 3.90 10.12
C PRO A 510 -7.97 4.01 10.97
N GLN A 511 -8.68 2.91 11.12
CA GLN A 511 -9.95 2.87 11.84
C GLN A 511 -9.76 2.45 13.31
N PRO A 512 -10.60 2.95 14.23
CA PRO A 512 -10.73 2.38 15.57
C PRO A 512 -11.07 0.88 15.50
N VAL A 513 -10.57 0.13 16.45
CA VAL A 513 -10.86 -1.30 16.58
C VAL A 513 -11.91 -1.49 17.65
N LEU A 514 -13.10 -1.96 17.25
CA LEU A 514 -14.18 -2.29 18.16
C LEU A 514 -13.89 -3.62 18.87
N GLY A 515 -13.88 -3.61 20.18
CA GLY A 515 -13.78 -4.82 20.99
C GLY A 515 -15.10 -5.58 21.09
N SER A 516 -15.05 -6.77 21.65
CA SER A 516 -16.25 -7.58 21.88
C SER A 516 -17.25 -6.86 22.80
N LEU A 517 -18.54 -7.02 22.48
CA LEU A 517 -19.62 -6.62 23.37
C LEU A 517 -19.84 -7.72 24.40
N GLU A 518 -19.85 -7.35 25.66
CA GLU A 518 -20.01 -8.25 26.78
C GLU A 518 -21.10 -7.75 27.73
N TYR A 519 -21.74 -8.65 28.48
CA TYR A 519 -22.69 -8.31 29.53
C TYR A 519 -22.27 -8.89 30.87
N SER A 520 -22.75 -8.25 31.94
CA SER A 520 -22.61 -8.71 33.32
C SER A 520 -23.87 -8.35 34.10
N HIS A 521 -24.14 -9.08 35.21
CA HIS A 521 -25.25 -8.79 36.09
C HIS A 521 -24.90 -7.85 37.26
N ASP A 522 -23.62 -7.69 37.57
CA ASP A 522 -23.08 -6.83 38.64
C ASP A 522 -22.29 -5.61 38.15
N GLY A 523 -21.96 -5.58 36.87
CA GLY A 523 -21.16 -4.52 36.23
C GLY A 523 -19.67 -4.51 36.60
N VAL A 524 -19.20 -5.49 37.34
CA VAL A 524 -17.83 -5.57 37.84
C VAL A 524 -17.15 -6.86 37.44
N THR A 525 -17.84 -7.99 37.61
CA THR A 525 -17.30 -9.33 37.39
C THR A 525 -18.12 -10.13 36.39
N ASP A 526 -17.69 -11.34 36.07
CA ASP A 526 -18.39 -12.34 35.26
C ASP A 526 -18.92 -11.78 33.92
N TRP A 527 -18.07 -11.04 33.21
CA TRP A 527 -18.37 -10.52 31.89
C TRP A 527 -18.41 -11.65 30.85
N ARG A 528 -19.48 -11.73 30.08
CA ARG A 528 -19.77 -12.78 29.11
C ARG A 528 -20.09 -12.17 27.75
N PRO A 529 -19.77 -12.87 26.63
CA PRO A 529 -20.15 -12.39 25.31
C PRO A 529 -21.64 -12.09 25.21
N LEU A 530 -21.99 -10.94 24.63
CA LEU A 530 -23.37 -10.50 24.50
C LEU A 530 -24.05 -11.05 23.23
N ALA A 531 -23.29 -11.33 22.17
CA ALA A 531 -23.83 -11.82 20.90
C ALA A 531 -24.66 -13.09 21.13
N ASP A 532 -25.91 -13.07 20.66
CA ASP A 532 -26.88 -14.16 20.79
C ASP A 532 -27.19 -14.59 22.25
N ALA A 533 -26.80 -13.79 23.25
CA ALA A 533 -27.06 -14.08 24.63
C ALA A 533 -28.56 -13.92 24.94
N SER A 534 -29.10 -14.78 25.82
CA SER A 534 -30.42 -14.60 26.45
C SER A 534 -30.20 -14.03 27.84
N VAL A 535 -30.60 -12.78 28.05
CA VAL A 535 -30.29 -12.00 29.26
C VAL A 535 -31.54 -11.74 30.08
N SER A 536 -31.42 -11.86 31.42
CA SER A 536 -32.50 -11.62 32.35
C SER A 536 -32.03 -10.80 33.56
N GLY A 537 -32.94 -10.14 34.24
CA GLY A 537 -32.67 -9.38 35.49
C GLY A 537 -31.84 -8.11 35.20
N THR A 538 -30.95 -7.74 36.13
CA THR A 538 -30.07 -6.59 35.97
C THR A 538 -28.96 -6.89 34.96
N VAL A 539 -28.75 -5.99 34.00
CA VAL A 539 -27.71 -6.11 32.96
C VAL A 539 -26.91 -4.84 32.84
N TYR A 540 -25.62 -5.04 32.75
CA TYR A 540 -24.63 -4.05 32.29
C TYR A 540 -24.06 -4.55 30.96
N VAL A 541 -23.78 -3.64 30.05
CA VAL A 541 -23.15 -3.94 28.76
C VAL A 541 -21.85 -3.15 28.67
N ARG A 542 -20.78 -3.81 28.28
CA ARG A 542 -19.49 -3.13 28.06
C ARG A 542 -18.90 -3.46 26.71
N THR A 543 -18.02 -2.58 26.26
CA THR A 543 -17.06 -2.80 25.18
C THR A 543 -15.82 -1.94 25.42
N THR A 544 -14.74 -2.30 24.78
CA THR A 544 -13.52 -1.49 24.70
C THR A 544 -13.24 -1.18 23.25
N VAL A 545 -12.98 0.09 22.94
CA VAL A 545 -12.55 0.55 21.62
C VAL A 545 -11.11 0.99 21.73
N SER A 546 -10.25 0.50 20.85
CA SER A 546 -8.81 0.76 20.85
C SER A 546 -8.31 1.36 19.54
N GLY A 547 -7.04 1.81 19.51
CA GLY A 547 -6.43 2.42 18.33
C GLY A 547 -6.76 3.90 18.21
N PRO A 548 -6.83 4.47 16.98
CA PRO A 548 -6.93 5.91 16.76
C PRO A 548 -8.32 6.48 17.06
N VAL A 549 -8.95 6.06 18.15
CA VAL A 549 -10.27 6.53 18.57
C VAL A 549 -10.18 7.87 19.30
N THR A 550 -10.98 8.84 18.88
CA THR A 550 -11.14 10.14 19.56
C THR A 550 -12.40 10.17 20.41
N LYS A 551 -13.44 9.48 19.98
CA LYS A 551 -14.69 9.37 20.74
C LYS A 551 -15.35 8.03 20.45
N ALA A 552 -15.91 7.40 21.47
CA ALA A 552 -16.69 6.19 21.32
C ALA A 552 -18.06 6.33 22.01
N SER A 553 -19.04 5.60 21.50
CA SER A 553 -20.40 5.61 22.06
C SER A 553 -20.98 4.20 22.06
N LEU A 554 -21.62 3.83 23.16
CA LEU A 554 -22.32 2.56 23.36
C LEU A 554 -23.79 2.85 23.65
N LYS A 555 -24.66 2.39 22.76
CA LYS A 555 -26.11 2.54 22.90
C LYS A 555 -26.77 1.17 23.05
N VAL A 556 -27.63 1.03 24.04
CA VAL A 556 -28.38 -0.21 24.33
C VAL A 556 -29.89 0.05 24.15
N GLY A 557 -30.45 -0.52 23.10
CA GLY A 557 -31.86 -0.31 22.73
C GLY A 557 -32.20 1.18 22.56
N ASP A 558 -33.26 1.62 23.23
CA ASP A 558 -33.73 3.02 23.23
C ASP A 558 -33.06 3.92 24.29
N LYS A 559 -32.18 3.35 25.12
CA LYS A 559 -31.51 4.08 26.19
C LYS A 559 -30.55 5.13 25.66
N GLU A 560 -30.29 6.16 26.47
CA GLU A 560 -29.29 7.16 26.16
C GLU A 560 -27.91 6.52 26.02
N ALA A 561 -27.14 6.95 25.01
CA ALA A 561 -25.86 6.39 24.76
C ALA A 561 -24.83 6.81 25.82
N VAL A 562 -24.02 5.87 26.27
CA VAL A 562 -22.80 6.16 27.08
C VAL A 562 -21.68 6.53 26.14
N THR A 563 -20.99 7.64 26.42
CA THR A 563 -19.89 8.12 25.58
C THR A 563 -18.58 8.19 26.36
N GLY A 564 -17.48 7.95 25.68
CA GLY A 564 -16.13 8.10 26.18
C GLY A 564 -15.25 8.80 25.15
N THR A 565 -14.21 9.49 25.62
CA THR A 565 -13.24 10.19 24.77
C THR A 565 -11.89 9.48 24.82
N GLY A 566 -11.26 9.32 23.67
CA GLY A 566 -9.91 8.83 23.51
C GLY A 566 -8.96 9.94 23.08
N THR A 567 -7.68 9.62 23.01
CA THR A 567 -6.62 10.56 22.61
C THR A 567 -6.41 10.63 21.10
N GLY A 568 -6.95 9.67 20.35
CA GLY A 568 -6.66 9.50 18.93
C GLY A 568 -5.31 8.84 18.63
N ALA A 569 -4.54 8.44 19.64
CA ALA A 569 -3.25 7.80 19.44
C ALA A 569 -3.39 6.39 18.86
N PHE A 570 -2.43 5.97 18.02
CA PHE A 570 -2.43 4.64 17.42
C PHE A 570 -2.18 3.51 18.41
N GLN A 571 -1.36 3.76 19.43
CA GLN A 571 -0.99 2.78 20.43
C GLN A 571 -1.34 3.25 21.84
N GLY A 572 -1.73 2.31 22.68
CA GLY A 572 -2.02 2.58 24.09
C GLY A 572 -3.24 3.44 24.35
N ASN A 573 -4.08 3.68 23.34
CA ASN A 573 -5.32 4.43 23.45
C ASN A 573 -6.50 3.47 23.46
N GLU A 574 -7.20 3.42 24.61
CA GLU A 574 -8.36 2.56 24.81
C GLU A 574 -9.47 3.35 25.49
N VAL A 575 -10.69 3.19 25.00
CA VAL A 575 -11.92 3.75 25.56
C VAL A 575 -12.82 2.61 25.99
N THR A 576 -12.93 2.35 27.29
CA THR A 576 -13.87 1.37 27.83
C THR A 576 -15.20 2.05 28.15
N LEU A 577 -16.27 1.51 27.61
CA LEU A 577 -17.64 1.97 27.82
C LEU A 577 -18.42 0.92 28.61
N VAL A 578 -19.13 1.36 29.64
CA VAL A 578 -20.02 0.51 30.44
C VAL A 578 -21.38 1.19 30.55
N ALA A 579 -22.41 0.56 29.99
CA ALA A 579 -23.80 1.02 30.00
C ALA A 579 -24.59 0.19 30.99
N GLY A 580 -25.51 0.82 31.73
CA GLY A 580 -26.31 0.19 32.74
C GLY A 580 -26.11 0.79 34.17
N PRO A 581 -26.74 0.26 35.24
CA PRO A 581 -27.59 -0.93 35.20
C PRO A 581 -28.93 -0.71 34.48
N TYR A 582 -29.34 -1.72 33.72
CA TYR A 582 -30.66 -1.76 33.14
C TYR A 582 -31.43 -2.98 33.72
N ASN A 583 -32.72 -2.91 33.88
CA ASN A 583 -33.50 -4.12 33.99
C ASN A 583 -33.74 -4.65 32.57
N ALA A 584 -33.40 -5.89 32.30
CA ALA A 584 -33.52 -6.50 30.98
C ALA A 584 -34.93 -6.34 30.40
N THR A 585 -35.98 -6.43 31.23
CA THR A 585 -37.37 -6.24 30.81
C THR A 585 -37.72 -4.81 30.38
N ASP A 586 -36.93 -3.80 30.83
CA ASP A 586 -37.14 -2.39 30.48
C ASP A 586 -36.38 -2.02 29.18
N LEU A 587 -35.60 -2.93 28.64
CA LEU A 587 -34.91 -2.81 27.35
C LEU A 587 -35.75 -3.34 26.18
N ILE A 588 -36.81 -4.12 26.51
CA ILE A 588 -37.72 -4.67 25.51
C ILE A 588 -38.61 -3.52 25.02
N GLY A 589 -38.35 -3.04 23.80
CA GLY A 589 -39.30 -2.22 23.05
C GLY A 589 -40.36 -3.08 22.38
N ASP A 590 -40.75 -2.74 21.17
CA ASP A 590 -41.68 -3.51 20.34
C ASP A 590 -41.09 -4.80 19.75
N ALA A 591 -39.81 -5.09 19.98
CA ALA A 591 -39.07 -6.23 19.46
C ALA A 591 -38.46 -7.10 20.58
N PRO A 592 -38.37 -8.45 20.39
CA PRO A 592 -37.79 -9.35 21.39
C PRO A 592 -36.26 -9.26 21.44
N HIS A 593 -35.66 -8.59 20.49
CA HIS A 593 -34.23 -8.35 20.41
C HIS A 593 -33.91 -6.92 20.81
N VAL A 594 -32.89 -6.77 21.62
CA VAL A 594 -32.33 -5.47 21.96
C VAL A 594 -31.11 -5.24 21.09
N GLU A 595 -31.16 -4.21 20.26
CA GLU A 595 -29.99 -3.78 19.47
C GLU A 595 -28.99 -3.07 20.38
N VAL A 596 -27.75 -3.44 20.28
CA VAL A 596 -26.61 -2.74 20.89
C VAL A 596 -25.74 -2.20 19.80
N THR A 597 -25.60 -0.89 19.75
CA THR A 597 -24.80 -0.19 18.75
C THR A 597 -23.56 0.40 19.42
N VAL A 598 -22.39 0.15 18.83
CA VAL A 598 -21.15 0.83 19.14
C VAL A 598 -20.79 1.71 17.95
N THR A 599 -20.44 2.96 18.22
CA THR A 599 -19.85 3.85 17.24
C THR A 599 -18.52 4.37 17.76
N ALA A 600 -17.56 4.52 16.90
CA ALA A 600 -16.30 5.14 17.25
C ALA A 600 -15.89 6.13 16.15
N GLU A 601 -15.57 7.34 16.56
CA GLU A 601 -15.02 8.40 15.70
C GLU A 601 -13.51 8.27 15.68
N GLY A 602 -12.93 8.26 14.47
CA GLY A 602 -11.49 8.19 14.24
C GLY A 602 -10.77 9.51 14.55
N ARG A 603 -9.56 9.66 14.00
CA ARG A 603 -8.74 10.88 14.20
C ARG A 603 -9.13 12.01 13.27
N ASN A 604 -9.64 11.67 12.08
CA ASN A 604 -9.98 12.64 11.06
C ASN A 604 -11.38 13.21 11.33
N LYS A 605 -11.46 14.52 11.50
CA LYS A 605 -12.73 15.19 11.78
C LYS A 605 -13.48 15.61 10.52
N ASP A 606 -12.91 15.41 9.33
CA ASP A 606 -13.60 15.69 8.07
C ASP A 606 -14.65 14.60 7.80
N ALA A 607 -15.90 15.02 7.60
CA ALA A 607 -17.00 14.09 7.33
C ALA A 607 -16.85 13.26 6.03
N ARG A 608 -15.88 13.56 5.19
CA ARG A 608 -15.53 12.79 3.98
C ARG A 608 -14.55 11.66 4.24
N ALA A 609 -13.91 11.64 5.43
CA ALA A 609 -13.00 10.59 5.84
C ALA A 609 -13.75 9.28 6.09
N ASP A 610 -13.05 8.17 6.00
CA ASP A 610 -13.58 6.81 6.16
C ASP A 610 -13.04 6.12 7.42
N ASP A 611 -12.72 6.91 8.45
CA ASP A 611 -12.13 6.41 9.69
C ASP A 611 -13.14 6.17 10.84
N ASP A 612 -14.39 6.53 10.66
CA ASP A 612 -15.45 6.23 11.62
C ASP A 612 -15.95 4.79 11.47
N VAL A 613 -16.17 4.12 12.59
CA VAL A 613 -16.64 2.75 12.63
C VAL A 613 -17.94 2.63 13.40
N LYS A 614 -18.84 1.84 12.85
CA LYS A 614 -20.09 1.47 13.52
C LYS A 614 -20.34 -0.02 13.40
N ASP A 615 -20.69 -0.66 14.50
CA ASP A 615 -21.14 -2.04 14.53
C ASP A 615 -22.38 -2.17 15.42
N SER A 616 -23.22 -3.15 15.12
CA SER A 616 -24.44 -3.43 15.89
C SER A 616 -24.64 -4.93 16.03
N ILE A 617 -24.93 -5.37 17.22
CA ILE A 617 -25.35 -6.73 17.50
C ILE A 617 -26.70 -6.73 18.22
N HIS A 618 -27.34 -7.88 18.25
CA HIS A 618 -28.57 -8.07 18.97
C HIS A 618 -28.36 -9.10 20.08
N PHE A 619 -29.06 -8.92 21.19
CA PHE A 619 -29.22 -9.95 22.21
C PHE A 619 -30.71 -10.17 22.53
N HIS A 620 -31.02 -11.33 23.04
CA HIS A 620 -32.35 -11.69 23.45
C HIS A 620 -32.59 -11.34 24.93
N VAL A 621 -33.74 -10.80 25.25
CA VAL A 621 -34.16 -10.74 26.62
C VAL A 621 -35.03 -11.95 26.89
N ASP A 622 -34.72 -12.70 27.95
CA ASP A 622 -35.52 -13.85 28.38
C ASP A 622 -36.87 -13.36 28.92
N GLU A 623 -37.88 -13.43 28.06
CA GLU A 623 -39.24 -13.05 28.38
C GLU A 623 -39.94 -14.05 29.32
N SER A 624 -39.30 -15.18 29.67
CA SER A 624 -39.83 -16.14 30.66
C SER A 624 -40.11 -15.50 32.03
N LEU A 625 -39.59 -14.30 32.24
CA LEU A 625 -39.85 -13.47 33.43
C LEU A 625 -41.23 -12.75 33.42
N ARG A 626 -41.94 -12.65 32.28
CA ARG A 626 -43.34 -12.35 32.28
C ARG A 626 -44.10 -13.63 32.63
N ALA A 627 -44.40 -13.79 33.89
CA ALA A 627 -44.99 -15.03 34.40
C ALA A 627 -46.33 -15.32 33.74
N GLY A 628 -46.38 -16.41 33.00
CA GLY A 628 -47.58 -16.98 32.43
C GLY A 628 -48.28 -16.13 31.37
N GLY A 629 -48.93 -16.76 30.45
CA GLY A 629 -49.75 -16.11 29.43
C GLY A 629 -50.77 -17.10 28.89
N ALA A 630 -51.79 -16.63 28.25
CA ALA A 630 -52.82 -17.45 27.64
C ALA A 630 -53.16 -16.96 26.22
N TRP A 631 -53.41 -17.91 25.37
CA TRP A 631 -53.99 -17.64 24.07
C TRP A 631 -55.43 -17.20 24.18
N THR A 632 -55.78 -16.08 23.58
CA THR A 632 -57.15 -15.57 23.49
C THR A 632 -57.52 -15.41 22.01
N ASN A 633 -58.71 -15.82 21.63
CA ASN A 633 -59.21 -15.65 20.28
C ASN A 633 -60.20 -14.48 20.28
N SER A 634 -59.90 -13.43 19.52
CA SER A 634 -60.74 -12.24 19.33
C SER A 634 -61.38 -12.24 17.94
N ALA A 635 -62.25 -11.30 17.66
CA ALA A 635 -62.81 -11.11 16.33
C ALA A 635 -61.77 -10.83 15.27
N ASP A 636 -60.62 -10.27 15.67
CA ASP A 636 -59.50 -9.89 14.80
C ASP A 636 -58.46 -11.00 14.63
N GLY A 637 -58.53 -12.08 15.44
CA GLY A 637 -57.65 -13.21 15.42
C GLY A 637 -57.05 -13.59 16.77
N TRP A 638 -56.09 -14.49 16.76
CA TRP A 638 -55.44 -15.00 17.98
C TRP A 638 -54.50 -13.97 18.57
N LYS A 639 -54.52 -13.81 19.90
CA LYS A 639 -53.63 -12.96 20.70
C LYS A 639 -53.02 -13.82 21.81
N TYR A 640 -51.82 -13.45 22.26
CA TYR A 640 -51.22 -14.02 23.46
C TYR A 640 -51.09 -12.92 24.51
N CYS A 641 -51.83 -13.06 25.61
CA CYS A 641 -51.82 -12.07 26.66
C CYS A 641 -51.25 -12.65 27.95
N TYR A 642 -50.33 -11.93 28.55
CA TYR A 642 -49.68 -12.28 29.81
C TYR A 642 -50.58 -12.04 30.99
N ASN A 643 -50.24 -12.62 32.15
CA ASN A 643 -51.07 -12.50 33.36
C ASN A 643 -51.20 -11.09 33.93
N ASP A 644 -50.30 -10.17 33.51
CA ASP A 644 -50.35 -8.73 33.81
C ASP A 644 -51.31 -7.94 32.92
N GLY A 645 -52.00 -8.62 32.01
CA GLY A 645 -52.95 -8.02 31.09
C GLY A 645 -52.36 -7.46 29.80
N TYR A 646 -51.02 -7.48 29.65
CA TYR A 646 -50.34 -7.07 28.43
C TYR A 646 -50.46 -8.17 27.37
N CYS A 647 -50.90 -7.83 26.18
CA CYS A 647 -50.87 -8.75 25.05
C CYS A 647 -49.67 -8.44 24.13
N ALA A 648 -48.96 -9.48 23.72
CA ALA A 648 -47.84 -9.36 22.83
C ALA A 648 -48.22 -8.59 21.56
N ARG A 649 -47.46 -7.56 21.19
CA ARG A 649 -47.71 -6.75 19.98
C ARG A 649 -46.41 -6.24 19.40
N SER A 650 -46.34 -6.12 18.07
CA SER A 650 -45.20 -5.66 17.29
C SER A 650 -43.93 -6.42 17.63
N LYS A 651 -44.02 -7.73 17.96
CA LYS A 651 -42.88 -8.53 18.40
C LYS A 651 -43.03 -10.03 18.19
N TYR A 652 -41.93 -10.72 18.26
CA TYR A 652 -41.90 -12.18 18.39
C TYR A 652 -42.00 -12.59 19.84
N VAL A 653 -42.66 -13.72 20.06
CA VAL A 653 -42.75 -14.37 21.38
C VAL A 653 -42.57 -15.86 21.19
N THR A 654 -41.68 -16.46 21.99
CA THR A 654 -41.56 -17.92 22.06
C THR A 654 -42.55 -18.44 23.12
N ILE A 655 -43.48 -19.25 22.65
CA ILE A 655 -44.53 -19.87 23.48
C ILE A 655 -44.43 -21.38 23.28
N ASP A 656 -44.22 -22.12 24.35
CA ASP A 656 -44.09 -23.58 24.32
C ASP A 656 -43.06 -24.05 23.25
N GLY A 657 -41.91 -23.36 23.18
CA GLY A 657 -40.83 -23.71 22.28
C GLY A 657 -41.07 -23.38 20.80
N SER A 658 -42.12 -22.65 20.47
CA SER A 658 -42.39 -22.16 19.10
C SER A 658 -42.48 -20.64 19.09
N THR A 659 -41.90 -20.03 18.09
CA THR A 659 -41.89 -18.56 17.93
C THR A 659 -43.06 -18.12 17.09
N TYR A 660 -43.70 -17.05 17.53
CA TYR A 660 -44.88 -16.42 16.92
C TYR A 660 -44.64 -14.92 16.79
N TYR A 661 -45.16 -14.30 15.75
CA TYR A 661 -45.14 -12.84 15.59
C TYR A 661 -46.56 -12.27 15.85
N PHE A 662 -46.60 -11.21 16.63
CA PHE A 662 -47.83 -10.46 16.87
C PHE A 662 -47.68 -9.07 16.26
N ASN A 663 -48.66 -8.65 15.45
CA ASN A 663 -48.67 -7.33 14.80
C ASN A 663 -48.96 -6.20 15.82
N GLY A 664 -49.01 -4.93 15.36
CA GLY A 664 -49.29 -3.77 16.20
C GLY A 664 -50.63 -3.81 16.97
N ASP A 665 -51.59 -4.60 16.47
CA ASP A 665 -52.91 -4.81 17.10
C ASP A 665 -52.92 -6.01 18.07
N ALA A 666 -51.70 -6.53 18.35
CA ALA A 666 -51.49 -7.73 19.16
C ALA A 666 -52.12 -9.02 18.57
N VAL A 667 -52.37 -9.04 17.26
CA VAL A 667 -52.90 -10.20 16.56
C VAL A 667 -51.76 -11.05 16.01
N MET A 668 -51.85 -12.36 16.24
CA MET A 668 -50.88 -13.34 15.72
C MET A 668 -50.84 -13.30 14.20
N ALA A 669 -49.67 -13.05 13.64
CA ALA A 669 -49.47 -13.01 12.21
C ALA A 669 -49.35 -14.40 11.57
N THR A 670 -49.78 -14.53 10.33
CA THR A 670 -49.57 -15.66 9.44
C THR A 670 -49.09 -15.13 8.09
N GLY A 671 -48.34 -15.95 7.33
CA GLY A 671 -47.78 -15.53 6.08
C GLY A 671 -46.41 -14.83 6.23
N TRP A 672 -46.01 -14.09 5.22
CA TRP A 672 -44.74 -13.37 5.23
C TRP A 672 -44.81 -12.13 6.13
N VAL A 673 -43.82 -12.00 7.02
CA VAL A 673 -43.62 -10.82 7.88
C VAL A 673 -42.19 -10.35 7.77
N THR A 674 -41.98 -9.03 7.84
CA THR A 674 -40.65 -8.39 7.85
C THR A 674 -40.28 -8.02 9.27
N PHE A 675 -39.11 -8.41 9.70
CA PHE A 675 -38.56 -8.10 11.00
C PHE A 675 -37.00 -8.08 10.91
N ASP A 676 -36.34 -7.21 11.64
CA ASP A 676 -34.89 -7.02 11.58
C ASP A 676 -34.33 -6.98 10.12
N ALA A 677 -35.03 -6.24 9.27
CA ALA A 677 -34.72 -6.11 7.85
C ALA A 677 -34.74 -7.44 7.06
N ALA A 678 -35.18 -8.54 7.65
CA ALA A 678 -35.33 -9.86 7.02
C ALA A 678 -36.79 -10.27 6.87
N TRP A 679 -37.08 -11.12 5.91
CA TRP A 679 -38.39 -11.77 5.75
C TRP A 679 -38.43 -13.08 6.51
N HIS A 680 -39.56 -13.31 7.22
CA HIS A 680 -39.82 -14.54 7.95
C HIS A 680 -41.20 -15.11 7.52
N TRP A 681 -41.33 -16.40 7.51
CA TRP A 681 -42.59 -17.05 7.20
C TRP A 681 -43.29 -17.57 8.45
N MET A 682 -44.42 -17.02 8.74
CA MET A 682 -45.34 -17.53 9.79
C MET A 682 -46.31 -18.52 9.19
N THR A 683 -46.23 -19.76 9.62
CA THR A 683 -47.14 -20.82 9.14
C THR A 683 -48.61 -20.46 9.35
N PRO A 684 -49.56 -21.18 8.74
CA PRO A 684 -50.99 -20.97 9.03
C PRO A 684 -51.38 -21.16 10.50
N SER A 685 -50.54 -21.85 11.28
CA SER A 685 -50.71 -21.96 12.74
C SER A 685 -50.04 -20.82 13.51
N GLY A 686 -49.48 -19.82 12.83
CA GLY A 686 -48.77 -18.69 13.40
C GLY A 686 -47.29 -18.98 13.80
N ARG A 687 -46.84 -20.21 13.74
CA ARG A 687 -45.45 -20.56 14.12
C ARG A 687 -44.46 -20.06 13.07
N MET A 688 -43.37 -19.50 13.50
CA MET A 688 -42.25 -19.17 12.61
C MET A 688 -41.67 -20.45 12.02
N ALA A 689 -41.57 -20.49 10.70
CA ALA A 689 -40.96 -21.58 9.99
C ALA A 689 -39.44 -21.42 9.96
N THR A 690 -38.74 -22.56 9.95
CA THR A 690 -37.27 -22.62 9.79
C THR A 690 -36.91 -23.73 8.80
N GLY A 691 -35.73 -23.68 8.22
CA GLY A 691 -35.27 -24.64 7.22
C GLY A 691 -36.05 -24.55 5.90
N TRP A 692 -36.08 -25.63 5.14
CA TRP A 692 -36.75 -25.68 3.87
C TRP A 692 -38.28 -25.62 4.02
N THR A 693 -38.86 -24.58 3.49
CA THR A 693 -40.32 -24.31 3.60
C THR A 693 -40.91 -24.06 2.22
N LYS A 694 -42.01 -24.72 1.91
CA LYS A 694 -42.70 -24.55 0.63
C LYS A 694 -43.88 -23.61 0.80
N VAL A 695 -43.87 -22.49 0.09
CA VAL A 695 -44.92 -21.46 0.11
C VAL A 695 -45.39 -21.22 -1.31
N ASP A 696 -46.68 -21.33 -1.57
CA ASP A 696 -47.33 -21.09 -2.86
C ASP A 696 -46.60 -21.78 -4.05
N GLY A 697 -46.17 -23.02 -3.81
CA GLY A 697 -45.51 -23.84 -4.86
C GLY A 697 -43.99 -23.64 -4.96
N SER A 698 -43.44 -22.60 -4.42
CA SER A 698 -41.98 -22.28 -4.40
C SER A 698 -41.33 -22.73 -3.09
N TRP A 699 -40.09 -23.17 -3.15
CA TRP A 699 -39.28 -23.50 -2.00
C TRP A 699 -38.47 -22.26 -1.55
N TYR A 700 -38.41 -22.08 -0.24
CA TYR A 700 -37.62 -21.06 0.44
C TYR A 700 -36.75 -21.75 1.48
N TYR A 701 -35.60 -21.18 1.79
CA TYR A 701 -34.79 -21.61 2.91
C TYR A 701 -34.81 -20.53 3.98
N LEU A 702 -35.30 -20.89 5.15
CA LEU A 702 -35.37 -20.01 6.31
C LEU A 702 -34.28 -20.44 7.28
N ASP A 703 -33.45 -19.52 7.70
CA ASP A 703 -32.33 -19.80 8.60
C ASP A 703 -32.78 -20.57 9.83
N PRO A 704 -32.17 -21.71 10.16
CA PRO A 704 -32.64 -22.55 11.28
C PRO A 704 -32.57 -21.88 12.64
N ALA A 705 -31.67 -20.91 12.84
CA ALA A 705 -31.50 -20.23 14.12
C ALA A 705 -32.41 -19.00 14.25
N THR A 706 -32.54 -18.23 13.17
CA THR A 706 -33.23 -16.93 13.19
C THR A 706 -34.58 -16.93 12.49
N GLY A 707 -34.89 -17.92 11.65
CA GLY A 707 -36.07 -17.93 10.78
C GLY A 707 -36.00 -16.96 9.60
N ALA A 708 -34.88 -16.25 9.40
CA ALA A 708 -34.71 -15.27 8.35
C ALA A 708 -34.65 -15.94 6.97
N MET A 709 -35.32 -15.37 5.98
CA MET A 709 -35.34 -15.87 4.60
C MET A 709 -33.99 -15.64 3.95
N ALA A 710 -33.36 -16.72 3.51
CA ALA A 710 -32.10 -16.67 2.78
C ALA A 710 -32.29 -16.18 1.34
N THR A 711 -31.31 -15.46 0.84
CA THR A 711 -31.15 -15.07 -0.58
C THR A 711 -29.70 -15.31 -1.01
N GLY A 712 -29.48 -15.47 -2.32
CA GLY A 712 -28.15 -15.79 -2.83
C GLY A 712 -27.75 -17.26 -2.60
N TRP A 713 -26.46 -17.51 -2.48
CA TRP A 713 -25.93 -18.86 -2.29
C TRP A 713 -26.09 -19.32 -0.84
N ALA A 714 -26.67 -20.47 -0.64
CA ALA A 714 -26.81 -21.13 0.65
C ALA A 714 -26.24 -22.57 0.61
N ASN A 715 -25.42 -22.93 1.57
CA ASN A 715 -24.95 -24.29 1.78
C ASN A 715 -25.85 -24.94 2.84
N VAL A 716 -26.59 -25.96 2.45
CA VAL A 716 -27.48 -26.70 3.36
C VAL A 716 -27.11 -28.17 3.29
N ASP A 717 -26.72 -28.72 4.42
CA ASP A 717 -26.28 -30.14 4.55
C ASP A 717 -25.24 -30.56 3.50
N GLY A 718 -24.30 -29.64 3.23
CA GLY A 718 -23.19 -29.90 2.28
C GLY A 718 -23.55 -29.72 0.80
N SER A 719 -24.78 -29.37 0.46
CA SER A 719 -25.23 -29.05 -0.88
C SER A 719 -25.45 -27.55 -1.04
N TRP A 720 -25.01 -27.01 -2.16
CA TRP A 720 -25.22 -25.60 -2.49
C TRP A 720 -26.53 -25.40 -3.23
N TYR A 721 -27.25 -24.36 -2.84
CA TYR A 721 -28.52 -23.91 -3.43
C TYR A 721 -28.43 -22.42 -3.75
N TYR A 722 -29.18 -21.97 -4.73
CA TYR A 722 -29.28 -20.56 -5.03
C TYR A 722 -30.71 -20.08 -4.80
N LEU A 723 -30.87 -19.11 -3.90
CA LEU A 723 -32.11 -18.45 -3.59
C LEU A 723 -32.16 -17.13 -4.33
N ASN A 724 -33.18 -16.94 -5.16
CA ASN A 724 -33.37 -15.71 -5.93
C ASN A 724 -33.50 -14.48 -4.98
N GLY A 725 -33.42 -13.26 -5.50
CA GLY A 725 -33.58 -12.06 -4.69
C GLY A 725 -34.92 -11.95 -3.95
N ASN A 726 -35.93 -12.69 -4.37
CA ASN A 726 -37.20 -12.83 -3.66
C ASN A 726 -37.25 -14.05 -2.71
N GLY A 727 -36.14 -14.71 -2.46
CA GLY A 727 -35.97 -15.87 -1.59
C GLY A 727 -36.38 -17.22 -2.21
N SER A 728 -37.01 -17.26 -3.38
CA SER A 728 -37.43 -18.52 -3.98
C SER A 728 -36.22 -19.33 -4.48
N MET A 729 -36.23 -20.65 -4.22
CA MET A 729 -35.17 -21.54 -4.68
C MET A 729 -35.15 -21.62 -6.20
N ALA A 730 -33.98 -21.38 -6.78
CA ALA A 730 -33.73 -21.51 -8.21
C ALA A 730 -33.59 -22.96 -8.63
N THR A 731 -34.06 -23.29 -9.85
CA THR A 731 -33.82 -24.56 -10.53
C THR A 731 -33.48 -24.27 -11.99
N GLY A 732 -32.74 -25.15 -12.63
CA GLY A 732 -32.29 -24.96 -14.03
C GLY A 732 -31.09 -24.04 -14.10
N TRP A 733 -30.95 -23.33 -15.23
CA TRP A 733 -29.84 -22.43 -15.45
C TRP A 733 -30.03 -21.10 -14.70
N ALA A 734 -29.05 -20.70 -13.93
CA ALA A 734 -28.97 -19.40 -13.25
C ALA A 734 -27.67 -18.67 -13.62
N ASN A 735 -27.76 -17.40 -13.97
CA ASN A 735 -26.60 -16.53 -14.12
C ASN A 735 -26.42 -15.73 -12.82
N VAL A 736 -25.29 -15.93 -12.17
CA VAL A 736 -24.95 -15.25 -10.92
C VAL A 736 -23.59 -14.59 -11.11
N ASP A 737 -23.53 -13.29 -10.97
CA ASP A 737 -22.30 -12.48 -11.13
C ASP A 737 -21.53 -12.79 -12.42
N GLY A 738 -22.27 -12.96 -13.53
CA GLY A 738 -21.71 -13.23 -14.84
C GLY A 738 -21.33 -14.70 -15.13
N SER A 739 -21.39 -15.57 -14.13
CA SER A 739 -21.14 -17.01 -14.28
C SER A 739 -22.46 -17.80 -14.36
N TRP A 740 -22.51 -18.82 -15.22
CA TRP A 740 -23.66 -19.69 -15.33
C TRP A 740 -23.51 -20.92 -14.43
N TYR A 741 -24.58 -21.23 -13.71
CA TYR A 741 -24.69 -22.42 -12.84
C TYR A 741 -25.91 -23.22 -13.24
N TYR A 742 -25.89 -24.51 -12.97
CA TYR A 742 -27.06 -25.36 -13.17
C TYR A 742 -27.54 -25.90 -11.82
N LEU A 743 -28.77 -25.57 -11.47
CA LEU A 743 -29.45 -26.08 -10.29
C LEU A 743 -30.36 -27.25 -10.71
N ASN A 744 -30.15 -28.40 -10.09
CA ASN A 744 -30.96 -29.60 -10.33
C ASN A 744 -32.44 -29.35 -10.05
N GLY A 745 -33.32 -30.28 -10.44
CA GLY A 745 -34.74 -30.13 -10.16
C GLY A 745 -35.13 -30.10 -8.66
N ASN A 746 -34.21 -30.54 -7.78
CA ASN A 746 -34.33 -30.40 -6.33
C ASN A 746 -33.65 -29.14 -5.79
N GLY A 747 -33.14 -28.26 -6.65
CA GLY A 747 -32.46 -27.02 -6.32
C GLY A 747 -30.97 -27.14 -6.02
N SER A 748 -30.41 -28.32 -5.82
CA SER A 748 -28.97 -28.47 -5.54
C SER A 748 -28.09 -28.07 -6.74
N MET A 749 -27.01 -27.36 -6.48
CA MET A 749 -26.04 -26.98 -7.51
C MET A 749 -25.36 -28.22 -8.11
N ALA A 750 -25.37 -28.32 -9.41
CA ALA A 750 -24.67 -29.38 -10.13
C ALA A 750 -23.17 -29.08 -10.23
N THR A 751 -22.36 -30.11 -10.19
CA THR A 751 -20.91 -30.10 -10.50
C THR A 751 -20.54 -31.25 -11.40
N GLY A 752 -19.44 -31.14 -12.11
CA GLY A 752 -19.01 -32.16 -13.06
C GLY A 752 -19.86 -32.21 -14.33
N TRP A 753 -19.86 -33.35 -15.01
CA TRP A 753 -20.61 -33.54 -16.24
C TRP A 753 -22.11 -33.62 -16.00
N THR A 754 -22.84 -32.70 -16.58
CA THR A 754 -24.30 -32.58 -16.41
C THR A 754 -25.00 -32.52 -17.77
N ALA A 755 -25.98 -33.40 -17.97
CA ALA A 755 -26.78 -33.43 -19.18
C ALA A 755 -28.05 -32.60 -19.02
N VAL A 756 -28.22 -31.56 -19.84
CA VAL A 756 -29.40 -30.69 -19.82
C VAL A 756 -30.00 -30.67 -21.23
N ASN A 757 -31.27 -31.08 -21.35
CA ASN A 757 -31.97 -31.14 -22.63
C ASN A 757 -31.20 -31.89 -23.74
N GLY A 758 -30.56 -33.00 -23.35
CA GLY A 758 -29.79 -33.86 -24.25
C GLY A 758 -28.45 -33.28 -24.73
N LYS A 759 -27.96 -32.22 -24.08
CA LYS A 759 -26.65 -31.64 -24.30
C LYS A 759 -25.83 -31.77 -23.03
N TRP A 760 -24.53 -32.08 -23.17
CA TRP A 760 -23.59 -32.17 -22.05
C TRP A 760 -22.92 -30.84 -21.80
N TYR A 761 -22.79 -30.50 -20.51
CA TYR A 761 -22.08 -29.33 -19.96
C TYR A 761 -21.14 -29.81 -18.86
N TYR A 762 -20.08 -29.07 -18.62
CA TYR A 762 -19.19 -29.34 -17.50
C TYR A 762 -19.29 -28.20 -16.52
N LEU A 763 -19.71 -28.49 -15.29
CA LEU A 763 -19.78 -27.57 -14.17
C LEU A 763 -18.52 -27.81 -13.33
N THR A 764 -17.71 -26.78 -13.14
CA THR A 764 -16.46 -26.85 -12.37
C THR A 764 -16.74 -27.25 -10.91
N GLY A 765 -15.71 -27.51 -10.13
CA GLY A 765 -15.87 -27.89 -8.72
C GLY A 765 -16.58 -26.82 -7.86
N ASN A 766 -16.58 -25.54 -8.27
CA ASN A 766 -17.35 -24.46 -7.67
C ASN A 766 -18.75 -24.27 -8.32
N GLY A 767 -19.15 -25.14 -9.23
CA GLY A 767 -20.45 -25.15 -9.91
C GLY A 767 -20.55 -24.25 -11.15
N ALA A 768 -19.55 -23.43 -11.45
CA ALA A 768 -19.60 -22.55 -12.63
C ALA A 768 -19.49 -23.35 -13.93
N MET A 769 -20.30 -23.00 -14.94
CA MET A 769 -20.27 -23.62 -16.25
C MET A 769 -18.95 -23.32 -16.96
N ALA A 770 -18.21 -24.34 -17.33
CA ALA A 770 -16.99 -24.21 -18.07
C ALA A 770 -17.27 -23.93 -19.57
N ILE A 771 -16.36 -23.17 -20.19
CA ILE A 771 -16.27 -22.94 -21.63
C ILE A 771 -14.82 -23.19 -22.06
N GLY A 772 -14.61 -23.54 -23.32
CA GLY A 772 -13.27 -23.83 -23.80
C GLY A 772 -12.79 -25.24 -23.46
N TRP A 773 -11.48 -25.41 -23.32
CA TRP A 773 -10.85 -26.68 -23.03
C TRP A 773 -10.99 -27.10 -21.57
N VAL A 774 -11.44 -28.32 -21.33
CA VAL A 774 -11.54 -28.94 -20.00
C VAL A 774 -10.81 -30.27 -20.00
N ASN A 775 -9.97 -30.48 -19.00
CA ASN A 775 -9.37 -31.78 -18.73
C ASN A 775 -10.10 -32.43 -17.54
N ASP A 776 -10.69 -33.57 -17.77
CA ASP A 776 -11.35 -34.35 -16.74
C ASP A 776 -10.75 -35.77 -16.72
N GLY A 777 -10.12 -36.12 -15.61
CA GLY A 777 -9.48 -37.41 -15.42
C GLY A 777 -8.40 -37.75 -16.47
N GLY A 778 -7.71 -36.76 -17.04
CA GLY A 778 -6.68 -36.93 -18.06
C GLY A 778 -7.24 -36.92 -19.50
N THR A 779 -8.55 -36.83 -19.68
CA THR A 779 -9.21 -36.74 -20.99
C THR A 779 -9.58 -35.28 -21.28
N TRP A 780 -9.26 -34.82 -22.47
CA TRP A 780 -9.59 -33.46 -22.90
C TRP A 780 -10.92 -33.38 -23.61
N TYR A 781 -11.68 -32.36 -23.29
CA TYR A 781 -12.98 -32.03 -23.88
C TYR A 781 -12.98 -30.55 -24.27
N TYR A 782 -13.88 -30.17 -25.14
CA TYR A 782 -14.09 -28.75 -25.47
C TYR A 782 -15.57 -28.38 -25.35
N LEU A 783 -15.82 -27.30 -24.65
CA LEU A 783 -17.13 -26.70 -24.48
C LEU A 783 -17.20 -25.44 -25.35
N ASP A 784 -18.23 -25.31 -26.16
CA ASP A 784 -18.44 -24.12 -27.01
C ASP A 784 -18.75 -22.88 -26.16
N ALA A 785 -18.86 -21.72 -26.78
CA ALA A 785 -19.16 -20.47 -26.09
C ALA A 785 -20.50 -20.47 -25.32
N SER A 786 -21.38 -21.45 -25.62
CA SER A 786 -22.63 -21.65 -24.86
C SER A 786 -22.48 -22.71 -23.75
N GLY A 787 -21.26 -23.21 -23.52
CA GLY A 787 -20.93 -24.23 -22.53
C GLY A 787 -21.25 -25.66 -22.96
N LYS A 788 -21.73 -25.89 -24.20
CA LYS A 788 -22.08 -27.24 -24.68
C LYS A 788 -20.85 -27.99 -25.12
N MET A 789 -20.78 -29.26 -24.72
CA MET A 789 -19.73 -30.18 -25.15
C MET A 789 -19.83 -30.44 -26.65
N VAL A 790 -18.73 -30.25 -27.35
CA VAL A 790 -18.65 -30.49 -28.79
C VAL A 790 -18.32 -31.95 -29.08
N THR A 791 -18.78 -32.45 -30.26
CA THR A 791 -18.48 -33.79 -30.77
C THR A 791 -18.19 -33.70 -32.26
N GLY A 792 -17.49 -34.67 -32.80
CA GLY A 792 -17.14 -34.70 -34.26
C GLY A 792 -16.03 -33.70 -34.59
N TRP A 793 -16.00 -33.20 -35.81
CA TRP A 793 -14.99 -32.23 -36.25
C TRP A 793 -15.40 -30.80 -35.95
N VAL A 794 -14.58 -30.13 -35.20
CA VAL A 794 -14.79 -28.72 -34.80
C VAL A 794 -13.55 -27.87 -35.09
N SER A 795 -13.73 -26.65 -35.53
CA SER A 795 -12.65 -25.68 -35.71
C SER A 795 -12.57 -24.77 -34.49
N ILE A 796 -11.40 -24.75 -33.81
CA ILE A 796 -11.13 -23.96 -32.66
C ILE A 796 -9.86 -23.15 -32.96
N ASP A 797 -9.94 -21.82 -32.89
CA ASP A 797 -8.84 -20.91 -33.19
C ASP A 797 -8.12 -21.22 -34.51
N GLY A 798 -8.92 -21.52 -35.54
CA GLY A 798 -8.43 -21.80 -36.90
C GLY A 798 -7.81 -23.20 -37.09
N LYS A 799 -7.74 -24.02 -36.05
CA LYS A 799 -7.28 -25.40 -36.10
C LYS A 799 -8.46 -26.37 -36.04
N ARG A 800 -8.39 -27.51 -36.75
CA ARG A 800 -9.44 -28.55 -36.71
C ARG A 800 -9.09 -29.61 -35.68
N TYR A 801 -10.05 -29.91 -34.84
CA TYR A 801 -9.95 -30.93 -33.79
C TYR A 801 -11.07 -31.96 -33.99
N HIS A 802 -10.77 -33.20 -33.65
CA HIS A 802 -11.74 -34.27 -33.74
C HIS A 802 -12.11 -34.81 -32.37
N PHE A 803 -13.39 -34.82 -32.07
CA PHE A 803 -13.92 -35.31 -30.78
C PHE A 803 -14.77 -36.54 -31.00
N ALA A 804 -14.65 -37.53 -30.15
CA ALA A 804 -15.50 -38.72 -30.13
C ALA A 804 -16.98 -38.34 -29.89
N SER A 805 -17.89 -39.25 -30.08
CA SER A 805 -19.31 -39.08 -29.72
C SER A 805 -19.51 -38.91 -28.21
N SER A 806 -18.54 -39.33 -27.39
CA SER A 806 -18.47 -39.10 -25.97
C SER A 806 -17.93 -37.69 -25.62
N GLY A 807 -17.50 -36.89 -26.59
CA GLY A 807 -16.86 -35.59 -26.40
C GLY A 807 -15.35 -35.63 -26.16
N ALA A 808 -14.76 -36.79 -25.98
CA ALA A 808 -13.32 -36.91 -25.76
C ALA A 808 -12.52 -36.49 -26.99
N TRP A 809 -11.50 -35.68 -26.81
CA TRP A 809 -10.59 -35.33 -27.90
C TRP A 809 -9.77 -36.53 -28.35
N LEU A 810 -9.72 -36.73 -29.66
CA LEU A 810 -9.08 -37.89 -30.29
C LEU A 810 -7.68 -37.63 -30.83
N GLY A 811 -7.16 -36.38 -30.66
CA GLY A 811 -5.85 -35.96 -31.13
C GLY A 811 -5.91 -35.07 -32.39
#